data_0135c060c1adc3c4fd79f8fbc071ef35
#
_entry.id   0135c060c1adc3c4fd79f8fbc071ef35
#
_cell.length_a   1.000
_cell.length_b   1.000
_cell.length_c   1.000
_cell.angle_alpha   90.00
_cell.angle_beta   90.00
_cell.angle_gamma   90.00
#
_symmetry.space_group_name_H-M   'P 1'
#
loop_
_entity.id
_entity.type
_entity.pdbx_description
1 polymer ?
#
loop_
_entity_poly.entity_id
_entity_poly.type
_entity_poly.pdbx_seq_one_letter_code
_entity_poly.pdbx_strand_id
1 'polypeptide(L)'
;MSKLKKIARMGKDMVYETYYQHCWKKPIRKKRILFESRTGKEFAANLWYLFLELQKLDSTYEVGILAAKGMEGKIADKFRAAGYTKVKIITVYSAQYYKWISTAKYLFVDTSMERVYVKREGQVLVNTWHGTPLKKMGRDEETSAYAMWNIQRNFLMSDYLLYPSEAMYEQMMRSYNIKPLYQGRILLEGYPRNAVFFQEERKDIRERLGLAGKQIIMYMPTWRGVVGKEKQEEQLSYLQDMLEQLDGYLTDDQVMFVKFHPFVTKDISFEALRHIQPYTEQEDVYEFLRCCDTLVTDYSSIFFDFANSRKKIVLFPYDLEEYKKERGLYVALEELPFPIVYDAESLAKELSTGICYDDSAFLEKYCTYDNLYAAQRILHHIVLGEKCCKEIKACGTTKENVLLYGSEFGKSGITTAICNLFDRLDMQERNYFVAIDEQALEREPKRLELLSKDAYFMPAGNTMHFSVLEALAYFLYFHWNRNGRFVQKKIKRLFRRELARRFYGAEFDHAIQYTGYEVRHIKLYEQFTCPKTIWVHNDMLEEIKMRQNQHLLTLQEAYVNYDQVAIVTKDLYEPTRAIGGETAHIVEVNNCHDYKSVQARGQLEVAFDEDTASNVTEQQLKDMLASDACNIITVGRFSPEKGHKMLIEAFAAFFESNPNANLIIIGGHGPLYEETVQAAEILPGRIAVIKSIRNPMAVMKQCDLFVLSSYYEGLGLTLLEADALGLPAIATDVQGPRGFMKEHGGVLVPPTVEGLRQGMQNYMDGKITPMQVDYEKYNEDAVKQFAELLQYSTVK
;
A
#
# COMPACT_ATOMS: atom_id res chain seq x y z
N MET A 1 17.67 15.68 -10.35
CA MET A 1 18.93 15.67 -9.52
C MET A 1 20.06 15.07 -10.31
N SER A 2 21.26 15.67 -10.35
CA SER A 2 22.42 15.10 -11.06
C SER A 2 22.86 13.76 -10.41
N LYS A 3 23.43 12.83 -11.20
CA LYS A 3 23.99 11.55 -10.71
C LYS A 3 24.93 11.74 -9.51
N LEU A 4 25.77 12.77 -9.54
CA LEU A 4 26.70 13.10 -8.44
C LEU A 4 25.99 13.45 -7.14
N LYS A 5 24.91 14.24 -7.19
CA LYS A 5 24.12 14.58 -6.00
C LYS A 5 23.43 13.35 -5.42
N LYS A 6 22.98 12.41 -6.26
CA LYS A 6 22.38 11.13 -5.84
C LYS A 6 23.41 10.24 -5.11
N ILE A 7 24.61 10.12 -5.67
CA ILE A 7 25.73 9.33 -5.09
C ILE A 7 26.16 9.93 -3.74
N ALA A 8 26.34 11.27 -3.68
CA ALA A 8 26.71 11.95 -2.44
C ALA A 8 25.64 11.78 -1.33
N ARG A 9 24.37 11.83 -1.70
CA ARG A 9 23.25 11.55 -0.77
C ARG A 9 23.30 10.11 -0.27
N MET A 10 23.47 9.13 -1.15
CA MET A 10 23.60 7.71 -0.77
C MET A 10 24.78 7.48 0.19
N GLY A 11 25.94 8.09 -0.08
CA GLY A 11 27.11 8.01 0.80
C GLY A 11 26.82 8.58 2.19
N LYS A 12 26.14 9.73 2.26
CA LYS A 12 25.72 10.36 3.51
C LYS A 12 24.75 9.45 4.28
N ASP A 13 23.77 8.87 3.60
CA ASP A 13 22.79 7.99 4.21
C ASP A 13 23.46 6.73 4.80
N MET A 14 24.44 6.15 4.12
CA MET A 14 25.21 5.01 4.63
C MET A 14 26.02 5.34 5.90
N VAL A 15 26.59 6.54 5.97
CA VAL A 15 27.31 7.01 7.16
C VAL A 15 26.34 7.16 8.34
N TYR A 16 25.19 7.77 8.10
CA TYR A 16 24.17 7.91 9.15
C TYR A 16 23.61 6.57 9.60
N GLU A 17 23.36 5.65 8.67
CA GLU A 17 22.92 4.31 9.02
C GLU A 17 23.98 3.55 9.84
N THR A 18 25.26 3.71 9.50
CA THR A 18 26.36 3.14 10.29
C THR A 18 26.39 3.71 11.71
N TYR A 19 26.17 5.02 11.85
CA TYR A 19 26.08 5.68 13.14
C TYR A 19 24.84 5.25 13.93
N TYR A 20 23.71 5.09 13.26
CA TYR A 20 22.47 4.60 13.87
C TYR A 20 22.66 3.19 14.46
N GLN A 21 23.27 2.28 13.70
CA GLN A 21 23.60 0.94 14.21
C GLN A 21 24.59 0.97 15.37
N HIS A 22 25.52 1.93 15.39
CA HIS A 22 26.37 2.16 16.56
C HIS A 22 25.56 2.62 17.77
N CYS A 23 24.59 3.52 17.58
CA CYS A 23 23.72 4.00 18.65
C CYS A 23 22.86 2.88 19.27
N TRP A 24 22.52 1.83 18.50
CA TRP A 24 21.80 0.65 19.03
C TRP A 24 22.57 -0.13 20.10
N LYS A 25 23.89 0.02 20.17
CA LYS A 25 24.70 -0.60 21.23
C LYS A 25 24.64 0.17 22.55
N LYS A 26 24.13 1.42 22.54
CA LYS A 26 24.00 2.23 23.73
C LYS A 26 22.78 1.77 24.55
N PRO A 27 22.85 1.84 25.90
CA PRO A 27 21.71 1.49 26.73
C PRO A 27 20.53 2.45 26.51
N ILE A 28 19.32 1.88 26.58
CA ILE A 28 18.09 2.67 26.65
C ILE A 28 18.06 3.43 27.97
N ARG A 29 17.79 4.72 27.91
CA ARG A 29 17.72 5.60 29.09
C ARG A 29 16.30 5.63 29.63
N LYS A 30 16.09 5.06 30.80
CA LYS A 30 14.76 4.88 31.43
C LYS A 30 13.98 6.20 31.59
N LYS A 31 14.66 7.32 31.88
CA LYS A 31 14.04 8.65 32.01
C LYS A 31 14.18 9.53 30.77
N ARG A 32 14.27 8.94 29.56
CA ARG A 32 14.32 9.70 28.32
C ARG A 32 13.03 9.50 27.55
N ILE A 33 12.37 10.61 27.23
CA ILE A 33 11.14 10.68 26.45
C ILE A 33 11.41 11.46 25.17
N LEU A 34 10.94 10.94 24.05
CA LEU A 34 11.02 11.59 22.75
C LEU A 34 9.61 11.79 22.20
N PHE A 35 9.32 13.01 21.77
CA PHE A 35 8.05 13.35 21.12
C PHE A 35 8.27 13.67 19.65
N GLU A 36 7.37 13.20 18.81
CA GLU A 36 7.30 13.54 17.40
C GLU A 36 5.87 13.92 17.02
N SER A 37 5.65 15.19 16.72
CA SER A 37 4.36 15.74 16.34
C SER A 37 4.41 16.23 14.89
N ARG A 38 3.39 15.89 14.11
CA ARG A 38 3.19 16.38 12.73
C ARG A 38 4.45 16.23 11.86
N THR A 39 5.18 15.12 12.00
CA THR A 39 6.46 14.89 11.31
C THR A 39 7.52 15.98 11.58
N GLY A 40 7.50 16.56 12.78
CA GLY A 40 8.41 17.62 13.21
C GLY A 40 8.12 19.00 12.64
N LYS A 41 7.02 19.22 11.97
CA LYS A 41 6.63 20.53 11.41
C LYS A 41 6.03 21.46 12.45
N GLU A 42 5.41 20.89 13.45
CA GLU A 42 4.75 21.58 14.54
C GLU A 42 4.81 20.74 15.81
N PHE A 43 4.66 21.35 16.97
CA PHE A 43 4.45 20.62 18.23
C PHE A 43 3.16 21.12 18.88
N ALA A 44 2.10 20.30 18.79
CA ALA A 44 0.74 20.74 19.12
C ALA A 44 -0.15 19.58 19.59
N ALA A 45 -1.40 19.88 19.82
CA ALA A 45 -2.49 18.94 20.05
C ALA A 45 -2.17 17.91 21.17
N ASN A 46 -2.45 16.61 20.98
CA ASN A 46 -2.29 15.60 22.02
C ASN A 46 -0.91 15.62 22.68
N LEU A 47 0.13 15.77 21.89
CA LEU A 47 1.51 15.70 22.39
C LEU A 47 1.90 16.95 23.20
N TRP A 48 1.32 18.10 22.89
CA TRP A 48 1.50 19.32 23.70
C TRP A 48 0.91 19.13 25.10
N TYR A 49 -0.30 18.65 25.23
CA TYR A 49 -0.97 18.44 26.50
C TYR A 49 -0.35 17.29 27.31
N LEU A 50 0.12 16.23 26.67
CA LEU A 50 0.93 15.21 27.33
C LEU A 50 2.26 15.78 27.87
N PHE A 51 2.90 16.66 27.11
CA PHE A 51 4.11 17.31 27.56
C PHE A 51 3.84 18.21 28.78
N LEU A 52 2.79 19.02 28.77
CA LEU A 52 2.42 19.87 29.89
C LEU A 52 2.20 19.07 31.18
N GLU A 53 1.49 17.95 31.05
CA GLU A 53 1.21 17.07 32.19
C GLU A 53 2.46 16.34 32.66
N LEU A 54 3.35 15.92 31.76
CA LEU A 54 4.65 15.34 32.13
C LEU A 54 5.51 16.29 32.96
N GLN A 55 5.46 17.61 32.72
CA GLN A 55 6.21 18.60 33.50
C GLN A 55 5.70 18.73 34.95
N LYS A 56 4.42 18.44 35.18
CA LYS A 56 3.82 18.38 36.52
C LYS A 56 4.23 17.10 37.25
N LEU A 57 4.37 16.00 36.50
CA LEU A 57 4.60 14.68 37.07
C LEU A 57 6.02 14.52 37.61
N ASP A 58 7.05 14.78 36.81
CA ASP A 58 8.45 14.64 37.19
C ASP A 58 9.37 15.45 36.25
N SER A 59 9.99 16.48 36.79
CA SER A 59 10.94 17.36 36.05
C SER A 59 12.29 16.69 35.76
N THR A 60 12.54 15.47 36.21
CA THR A 60 13.81 14.75 35.98
C THR A 60 13.85 14.00 34.65
N TYR A 61 12.74 13.96 33.95
CA TYR A 61 12.72 13.35 32.58
C TYR A 61 13.52 14.21 31.61
N GLU A 62 14.38 13.55 30.84
CA GLU A 62 15.08 14.13 29.68
C GLU A 62 14.15 14.12 28.47
N VAL A 63 13.66 15.31 28.09
CA VAL A 63 12.67 15.46 27.02
C VAL A 63 13.33 15.95 25.74
N GLY A 64 13.10 15.23 24.65
CA GLY A 64 13.46 15.61 23.28
C GLY A 64 12.23 15.81 22.42
N ILE A 65 12.26 16.84 21.58
CA ILE A 65 11.21 17.15 20.60
C ILE A 65 11.82 17.08 19.21
N LEU A 66 11.24 16.29 18.32
CA LEU A 66 11.69 16.23 16.94
C LEU A 66 11.20 17.45 16.17
N ALA A 67 12.11 18.04 15.39
CA ALA A 67 11.83 19.15 14.50
C ALA A 67 12.28 18.83 13.08
N ALA A 68 11.44 19.10 12.11
CA ALA A 68 11.81 19.10 10.71
C ALA A 68 12.85 20.20 10.46
N LYS A 69 13.72 19.97 9.47
CA LYS A 69 14.76 20.96 9.15
C LYS A 69 14.14 22.32 8.80
N GLY A 70 14.58 23.36 9.52
CA GLY A 70 14.09 24.74 9.38
C GLY A 70 12.93 25.09 10.33
N MET A 71 12.38 24.12 11.07
CA MET A 71 11.31 24.34 12.06
C MET A 71 11.80 24.44 13.49
N GLU A 72 13.11 24.25 13.72
CA GLU A 72 13.72 24.19 15.04
C GLU A 72 13.49 25.47 15.85
N GLY A 73 13.63 26.64 15.17
CA GLY A 73 13.42 27.95 15.78
C GLY A 73 11.97 28.14 16.24
N LYS A 74 11.01 27.94 15.35
CA LYS A 74 9.58 28.10 15.66
C LYS A 74 9.16 27.21 16.84
N ILE A 75 9.60 25.94 16.84
CA ILE A 75 9.29 25.00 17.93
C ILE A 75 9.96 25.46 19.24
N ALA A 76 11.25 25.83 19.20
CA ALA A 76 11.96 26.31 20.38
C ALA A 76 11.32 27.57 20.98
N ASP A 77 10.85 28.51 20.15
CA ASP A 77 10.18 29.73 20.57
C ASP A 77 8.87 29.43 21.31
N LYS A 78 8.07 28.50 20.83
CA LYS A 78 6.85 28.03 21.52
C LYS A 78 7.17 27.54 22.94
N PHE A 79 8.22 26.72 23.12
CA PHE A 79 8.61 26.21 24.42
C PHE A 79 9.15 27.33 25.34
N ARG A 80 9.91 28.26 24.78
CA ARG A 80 10.43 29.42 25.54
C ARG A 80 9.31 30.35 26.00
N ALA A 81 8.37 30.66 25.13
CA ALA A 81 7.20 31.46 25.45
C ALA A 81 6.35 30.81 26.57
N ALA A 82 6.28 29.51 26.61
CA ALA A 82 5.60 28.74 27.66
C ALA A 82 6.47 28.51 28.93
N GLY A 83 7.69 29.06 28.99
CA GLY A 83 8.57 28.95 30.15
C GLY A 83 9.42 27.67 30.23
N TYR A 84 9.45 26.83 29.22
CA TYR A 84 10.16 25.55 29.21
C TYR A 84 11.49 25.62 28.46
N THR A 85 12.58 25.86 29.20
CA THR A 85 13.93 26.05 28.61
C THR A 85 14.79 24.78 28.58
N LYS A 86 14.41 23.73 29.30
CA LYS A 86 15.21 22.48 29.43
C LYS A 86 14.91 21.42 28.36
N VAL A 87 14.01 21.69 27.41
CA VAL A 87 13.64 20.79 26.35
C VAL A 87 14.69 20.80 25.24
N LYS A 88 15.02 19.61 24.69
CA LYS A 88 15.97 19.49 23.58
C LYS A 88 15.22 19.41 22.25
N ILE A 89 15.39 20.43 21.43
CA ILE A 89 14.91 20.38 20.04
C ILE A 89 15.92 19.63 19.20
N ILE A 90 15.47 18.63 18.44
CA ILE A 90 16.28 17.66 17.72
C ILE A 90 15.86 17.64 16.26
N THR A 91 16.76 18.09 15.38
CA THR A 91 16.50 18.07 13.95
C THR A 91 16.48 16.64 13.43
N VAL A 92 15.43 16.27 12.72
CA VAL A 92 15.26 14.97 12.04
C VAL A 92 16.44 14.70 11.10
N TYR A 93 16.91 13.47 11.02
CA TYR A 93 18.09 13.03 10.27
C TYR A 93 19.44 13.64 10.72
N SER A 94 19.52 14.25 11.88
CA SER A 94 20.79 14.65 12.50
C SER A 94 21.43 13.50 13.29
N ALA A 95 22.70 13.61 13.65
CA ALA A 95 23.35 12.64 14.54
C ALA A 95 22.64 12.54 15.92
N GLN A 96 22.10 13.66 16.43
CA GLN A 96 21.30 13.63 17.64
C GLN A 96 19.99 12.86 17.47
N TYR A 97 19.32 13.00 16.32
CA TYR A 97 18.13 12.24 15.98
C TYR A 97 18.38 10.74 16.12
N TYR A 98 19.39 10.19 15.42
CA TYR A 98 19.70 8.75 15.48
C TYR A 98 20.06 8.27 16.89
N LYS A 99 20.76 9.11 17.66
CA LYS A 99 21.05 8.80 19.06
C LYS A 99 19.78 8.76 19.92
N TRP A 100 18.87 9.71 19.73
CA TRP A 100 17.66 9.80 20.55
C TRP A 100 16.64 8.71 20.23
N ILE A 101 16.34 8.46 18.95
CA ILE A 101 15.44 7.37 18.55
C ILE A 101 15.96 5.99 18.98
N SER A 102 17.30 5.84 19.16
CA SER A 102 17.90 4.59 19.63
C SER A 102 17.88 4.43 21.13
N THR A 103 17.83 5.52 21.90
CA THR A 103 18.09 5.48 23.35
C THR A 103 16.93 5.99 24.20
N ALA A 104 15.89 6.58 23.63
CA ALA A 104 14.70 6.95 24.38
C ALA A 104 13.96 5.69 24.86
N LYS A 105 13.50 5.71 26.11
CA LYS A 105 12.64 4.66 26.66
C LYS A 105 11.22 4.80 26.10
N TYR A 106 10.69 6.00 26.08
CA TYR A 106 9.34 6.30 25.62
C TYR A 106 9.41 7.19 24.39
N LEU A 107 8.64 6.83 23.36
CA LEU A 107 8.46 7.59 22.15
C LEU A 107 6.96 7.85 21.98
N PHE A 108 6.55 9.10 21.99
CA PHE A 108 5.17 9.51 21.74
C PHE A 108 5.07 10.16 20.38
N VAL A 109 4.15 9.67 19.55
CA VAL A 109 3.93 10.17 18.18
C VAL A 109 2.45 10.40 17.94
N ASP A 110 2.12 11.36 17.09
CA ASP A 110 0.74 11.62 16.65
C ASP A 110 0.49 11.28 15.17
N THR A 111 1.55 10.93 14.46
CA THR A 111 1.50 10.49 13.06
C THR A 111 2.32 9.21 12.86
N SER A 112 3.56 9.35 12.43
CA SER A 112 4.46 8.21 12.20
C SER A 112 5.92 8.59 12.36
N MET A 113 6.71 7.71 12.93
CA MET A 113 8.17 7.79 12.89
C MET A 113 8.67 7.66 11.47
N GLU A 114 9.82 8.26 11.18
CA GLU A 114 10.44 8.19 9.87
C GLU A 114 10.76 6.76 9.41
N ARG A 115 10.81 6.56 8.11
CA ARG A 115 10.99 5.24 7.47
C ARG A 115 12.25 4.48 7.93
N VAL A 116 13.27 5.19 8.39
CA VAL A 116 14.52 4.59 8.90
C VAL A 116 14.36 3.99 10.30
N TYR A 117 13.37 4.41 11.06
CA TYR A 117 13.17 3.98 12.44
C TYR A 117 12.82 2.48 12.52
N VAL A 118 13.51 1.80 13.43
CA VAL A 118 13.20 0.43 13.86
C VAL A 118 13.17 0.44 15.38
N LYS A 119 12.07 0.02 15.95
CA LYS A 119 11.88 -0.06 17.40
C LYS A 119 12.85 -1.08 18.00
N ARG A 120 13.45 -0.76 19.11
CA ARG A 120 14.32 -1.66 19.88
C ARG A 120 13.52 -2.32 21.00
N GLU A 121 13.87 -3.54 21.30
CA GLU A 121 13.39 -4.18 22.52
C GLU A 121 13.67 -3.31 23.74
N GLY A 122 12.70 -3.17 24.61
CA GLY A 122 12.75 -2.31 25.79
C GLY A 122 12.35 -0.85 25.56
N GLN A 123 12.12 -0.39 24.32
CA GLN A 123 11.45 0.88 24.04
C GLN A 123 9.94 0.71 24.11
N VAL A 124 9.25 1.80 24.43
CA VAL A 124 7.78 1.90 24.41
C VAL A 124 7.40 2.97 23.39
N LEU A 125 6.74 2.57 22.34
CA LEU A 125 6.20 3.45 21.29
C LEU A 125 4.69 3.63 21.50
N VAL A 126 4.26 4.87 21.60
CA VAL A 126 2.86 5.27 21.81
C VAL A 126 2.42 6.13 20.65
N ASN A 127 1.39 5.72 19.94
CA ASN A 127 0.79 6.53 18.90
C ASN A 127 -0.57 7.05 19.37
N THR A 128 -0.68 8.36 19.51
CA THR A 128 -1.91 9.01 19.98
C THR A 128 -2.86 9.32 18.83
N TRP A 129 -2.40 9.17 17.59
CA TRP A 129 -3.06 9.69 16.41
C TRP A 129 -3.42 11.19 16.56
N HIS A 130 -4.15 11.76 15.61
CA HIS A 130 -4.39 13.20 15.58
C HIS A 130 -5.85 13.61 15.27
N GLY A 131 -6.79 12.69 15.41
CA GLY A 131 -8.24 13.00 15.31
C GLY A 131 -9.06 11.84 14.77
N THR A 132 -10.35 11.86 15.10
CA THR A 132 -11.32 10.89 14.57
C THR A 132 -11.51 11.14 13.06
N PRO A 133 -11.32 10.14 12.20
CA PRO A 133 -11.37 10.34 10.76
C PRO A 133 -12.82 10.45 10.27
N LEU A 134 -13.16 11.59 9.67
CA LEU A 134 -14.38 11.75 8.87
C LEU A 134 -14.16 11.25 7.44
N LYS A 135 -12.97 11.48 6.90
CA LYS A 135 -12.55 11.12 5.55
C LYS A 135 -12.11 9.66 5.49
N LYS A 136 -12.35 9.00 4.36
CA LYS A 136 -11.80 7.67 4.11
C LYS A 136 -10.25 7.70 4.19
N MET A 137 -9.66 6.66 4.74
CA MET A 137 -8.23 6.54 5.00
C MET A 137 -7.72 5.14 4.70
N GLY A 138 -6.41 5.03 4.47
CA GLY A 138 -5.75 3.75 4.28
C GLY A 138 -6.30 2.97 3.08
N ARG A 139 -6.76 1.73 3.30
CA ARG A 139 -7.33 0.89 2.24
C ARG A 139 -8.64 1.43 1.64
N ASP A 140 -9.35 2.26 2.38
CA ASP A 140 -10.65 2.79 1.96
C ASP A 140 -10.49 4.03 1.05
N GLU A 141 -9.27 4.55 0.91
CA GLU A 141 -8.92 5.66 0.02
C GLU A 141 -8.42 5.11 -1.33
N GLU A 142 -9.26 5.12 -2.34
CA GLU A 142 -9.04 4.44 -3.62
C GLU A 142 -7.80 4.93 -4.38
N THR A 143 -7.48 6.22 -4.27
CA THR A 143 -6.41 6.84 -5.05
C THR A 143 -5.04 6.83 -4.37
N SER A 144 -4.98 6.71 -3.05
CA SER A 144 -3.73 6.84 -2.29
C SER A 144 -3.51 5.75 -1.23
N ALA A 145 -4.19 4.61 -1.36
CA ALA A 145 -4.03 3.46 -0.45
C ALA A 145 -2.55 3.01 -0.32
N TYR A 146 -1.72 3.21 -1.34
CA TYR A 146 -0.28 2.95 -1.31
C TYR A 146 0.45 3.75 -0.22
N ALA A 147 -0.01 4.97 0.07
CA ALA A 147 0.63 5.86 1.04
C ALA A 147 0.51 5.37 2.50
N MET A 148 -0.35 4.39 2.76
CA MET A 148 -0.56 3.89 4.12
C MET A 148 0.62 3.10 4.68
N TRP A 149 1.60 2.66 3.87
CA TRP A 149 2.70 1.78 4.30
C TRP A 149 3.39 2.23 5.58
N ASN A 150 3.87 3.49 5.62
CA ASN A 150 4.62 3.95 6.78
C ASN A 150 3.73 4.10 8.04
N ILE A 151 2.46 4.44 7.86
CA ILE A 151 1.49 4.55 8.95
C ILE A 151 1.16 3.15 9.49
N GLN A 152 0.80 2.21 8.61
CA GLN A 152 0.52 0.82 8.95
C GLN A 152 1.67 0.19 9.75
N ARG A 153 2.91 0.35 9.25
CA ARG A 153 4.12 -0.12 9.91
C ARG A 153 4.30 0.51 11.31
N ASN A 154 4.04 1.81 11.44
CA ASN A 154 4.14 2.50 12.72
C ASN A 154 3.09 2.02 13.72
N PHE A 155 1.86 1.77 13.28
CA PHE A 155 0.85 1.17 14.14
C PHE A 155 1.26 -0.22 14.62
N LEU A 156 1.72 -1.08 13.71
CA LEU A 156 2.19 -2.43 14.07
C LEU A 156 3.37 -2.40 15.07
N MET A 157 4.25 -1.41 14.97
CA MET A 157 5.37 -1.24 15.92
C MET A 157 4.95 -0.65 17.28
N SER A 158 3.79 0.00 17.37
CA SER A 158 3.36 0.71 18.58
C SER A 158 2.98 -0.28 19.67
N ASP A 159 3.48 -0.05 20.88
CA ASP A 159 3.03 -0.79 22.07
C ASP A 159 1.64 -0.36 22.49
N TYR A 160 1.31 0.93 22.25
CA TYR A 160 0.02 1.50 22.55
C TYR A 160 -0.51 2.35 21.39
N LEU A 161 -1.76 2.12 21.01
CA LEU A 161 -2.55 2.99 20.13
C LEU A 161 -3.68 3.62 20.97
N LEU A 162 -3.80 4.93 20.93
CA LEU A 162 -4.78 5.70 21.71
C LEU A 162 -5.97 6.06 20.84
N TYR A 163 -7.19 5.73 21.30
CA TYR A 163 -8.44 6.08 20.63
C TYR A 163 -9.51 6.55 21.63
N PRO A 164 -10.24 7.65 21.32
CA PRO A 164 -11.25 8.23 22.20
C PRO A 164 -12.59 7.47 22.20
N SER A 165 -12.74 6.48 21.33
CA SER A 165 -13.94 5.66 21.22
C SER A 165 -13.67 4.30 20.59
N GLU A 166 -14.58 3.37 20.83
CA GLU A 166 -14.55 2.06 20.17
C GLU A 166 -14.82 2.17 18.66
N ALA A 167 -15.69 3.09 18.26
CA ALA A 167 -15.96 3.36 16.84
C ALA A 167 -14.70 3.75 16.07
N MET A 168 -13.88 4.63 16.65
CA MET A 168 -12.61 5.00 16.04
C MET A 168 -11.61 3.84 16.04
N TYR A 169 -11.52 3.11 17.13
CA TYR A 169 -10.68 1.92 17.23
C TYR A 169 -10.96 0.94 16.08
N GLU A 170 -12.21 0.51 15.94
CA GLU A 170 -12.60 -0.44 14.90
C GLU A 170 -12.33 0.10 13.50
N GLN A 171 -12.62 1.39 13.26
CA GLN A 171 -12.38 2.05 11.99
C GLN A 171 -10.89 2.05 11.62
N MET A 172 -10.01 2.44 12.54
CA MET A 172 -8.57 2.56 12.28
C MET A 172 -7.91 1.19 12.08
N MET A 173 -8.30 0.19 12.87
CA MET A 173 -7.77 -1.17 12.72
C MET A 173 -8.14 -1.80 11.36
N ARG A 174 -9.35 -1.52 10.87
CA ARG A 174 -9.82 -1.98 9.56
C ARG A 174 -9.15 -1.22 8.43
N SER A 175 -9.16 0.11 8.49
CA SER A 175 -8.65 0.97 7.39
C SER A 175 -7.17 0.76 7.10
N TYR A 176 -6.39 0.35 8.08
CA TYR A 176 -4.97 0.11 7.91
C TYR A 176 -4.59 -1.38 7.83
N ASN A 177 -5.56 -2.28 7.69
CA ASN A 177 -5.32 -3.74 7.57
C ASN A 177 -4.47 -4.31 8.72
N ILE A 178 -4.65 -3.82 9.95
CA ILE A 178 -3.79 -4.22 11.07
C ILE A 178 -4.50 -5.07 12.13
N LYS A 179 -5.83 -5.17 12.09
CA LYS A 179 -6.61 -5.87 13.13
C LYS A 179 -6.10 -7.29 13.41
N PRO A 180 -5.80 -8.15 12.41
CA PRO A 180 -5.30 -9.50 12.68
C PRO A 180 -3.84 -9.56 13.13
N LEU A 181 -3.04 -8.54 12.82
CA LEU A 181 -1.58 -8.55 13.01
C LEU A 181 -1.11 -7.82 14.27
N TYR A 182 -1.91 -6.87 14.79
CA TYR A 182 -1.46 -5.98 15.84
C TYR A 182 -1.33 -6.70 17.19
N GLN A 183 -0.13 -6.69 17.75
CA GLN A 183 0.22 -7.35 19.01
C GLN A 183 0.31 -6.39 20.21
N GLY A 184 0.17 -5.08 19.98
CA GLY A 184 0.18 -4.07 21.01
C GLY A 184 -1.13 -3.99 21.79
N ARG A 185 -1.34 -2.87 22.44
CA ARG A 185 -2.50 -2.59 23.28
C ARG A 185 -3.23 -1.35 22.79
N ILE A 186 -4.52 -1.41 22.79
CA ILE A 186 -5.39 -0.26 22.53
C ILE A 186 -5.71 0.39 23.87
N LEU A 187 -5.38 1.66 24.01
CA LEU A 187 -5.87 2.48 25.09
C LEU A 187 -7.15 3.18 24.66
N LEU A 188 -8.26 2.80 25.26
CA LEU A 188 -9.51 3.54 25.16
C LEU A 188 -9.50 4.61 26.26
N GLU A 189 -9.01 5.78 25.89
CA GLU A 189 -8.89 6.96 26.74
C GLU A 189 -9.07 8.21 25.90
N GLY A 190 -9.56 9.29 26.49
CA GLY A 190 -9.77 10.53 25.76
C GLY A 190 -8.52 11.14 25.18
N TYR A 191 -8.69 11.96 24.17
CA TYR A 191 -7.59 12.74 23.65
C TYR A 191 -7.08 13.78 24.65
N PRO A 192 -5.77 13.83 24.94
CA PRO A 192 -5.19 14.80 25.86
C PRO A 192 -5.62 16.25 25.60
N ARG A 193 -5.73 16.62 24.32
CA ARG A 193 -6.14 17.97 23.90
C ARG A 193 -7.60 18.31 24.23
N ASN A 194 -8.47 17.30 24.27
CA ASN A 194 -9.90 17.51 24.55
C ASN A 194 -10.18 17.83 26.03
N ALA A 195 -9.19 17.60 26.91
CA ALA A 195 -9.30 17.95 28.32
C ALA A 195 -9.67 19.44 28.57
N VAL A 196 -9.34 20.35 27.63
CA VAL A 196 -9.68 21.77 27.74
C VAL A 196 -11.19 22.02 27.76
N PHE A 197 -11.97 21.21 27.06
CA PHE A 197 -13.44 21.38 26.99
C PHE A 197 -14.17 20.99 28.27
N PHE A 198 -13.49 20.31 29.19
CA PHE A 198 -14.03 19.92 30.50
C PHE A 198 -13.58 20.88 31.63
N GLN A 199 -12.90 21.97 31.29
CA GLN A 199 -12.45 23.01 32.23
C GLN A 199 -13.37 24.25 32.15
N GLU A 200 -13.25 25.12 33.14
CA GLU A 200 -13.95 26.40 33.11
C GLU A 200 -13.50 27.27 31.93
N GLU A 201 -14.39 28.15 31.46
CA GLU A 201 -14.08 29.03 30.33
C GLU A 201 -12.90 29.98 30.64
N ARG A 202 -12.10 30.25 29.62
CA ARG A 202 -10.95 31.20 29.69
C ARG A 202 -11.43 32.64 29.54
N LYS A 203 -12.05 33.18 30.61
CA LYS A 203 -12.50 34.59 30.65
C LYS A 203 -11.35 35.57 30.42
N ASP A 204 -10.14 35.26 30.89
CA ASP A 204 -8.92 36.05 30.66
C ASP A 204 -8.60 36.24 29.18
N ILE A 205 -8.84 35.25 28.32
CA ILE A 205 -8.64 35.39 26.86
C ILE A 205 -9.70 36.34 26.29
N ARG A 206 -10.98 36.18 26.67
CA ARG A 206 -12.05 37.05 26.21
C ARG A 206 -11.79 38.54 26.62
N GLU A 207 -11.39 38.77 27.86
CA GLU A 207 -11.10 40.12 28.36
C GLU A 207 -9.91 40.75 27.63
N ARG A 208 -8.80 40.02 27.46
CA ARG A 208 -7.60 40.47 26.79
C ARG A 208 -7.83 40.83 25.31
N LEU A 209 -8.70 40.08 24.64
CA LEU A 209 -9.05 40.32 23.25
C LEU A 209 -10.21 41.32 23.06
N GLY A 210 -10.74 41.90 24.17
CA GLY A 210 -11.86 42.82 24.10
C GLY A 210 -13.18 42.19 23.63
N LEU A 211 -13.37 40.89 23.88
CA LEU A 211 -14.50 40.11 23.40
C LEU A 211 -15.55 39.82 24.49
N ALA A 212 -15.48 40.55 25.60
CA ALA A 212 -16.47 40.42 26.67
C ALA A 212 -17.87 40.78 26.15
N GLY A 213 -18.83 39.87 26.39
CA GLY A 213 -20.22 40.05 25.93
C GLY A 213 -20.49 39.78 24.46
N LYS A 214 -19.49 39.43 23.66
CA LYS A 214 -19.65 39.06 22.26
C LYS A 214 -19.78 37.55 22.05
N GLN A 215 -20.53 37.14 21.03
CA GLN A 215 -20.57 35.77 20.54
C GLN A 215 -19.29 35.52 19.70
N ILE A 216 -18.45 34.60 20.16
CA ILE A 216 -17.21 34.23 19.47
C ILE A 216 -17.48 33.02 18.59
N ILE A 217 -17.28 33.20 17.29
CA ILE A 217 -17.47 32.18 16.27
C ILE A 217 -16.07 31.81 15.74
N MET A 218 -15.76 30.51 15.68
CA MET A 218 -14.54 30.02 15.05
C MET A 218 -14.89 29.30 13.76
N TYR A 219 -14.38 29.82 12.64
CA TYR A 219 -14.51 29.16 11.33
C TYR A 219 -13.21 28.46 10.95
N MET A 220 -13.28 27.15 10.79
CA MET A 220 -12.11 26.28 10.50
C MET A 220 -12.39 25.40 9.28
N PRO A 221 -12.32 25.95 8.06
CA PRO A 221 -12.53 25.17 6.84
C PRO A 221 -11.34 24.25 6.51
N THR A 222 -11.63 23.16 5.83
CA THR A 222 -10.60 22.26 5.28
C THR A 222 -10.03 22.86 3.98
N TRP A 223 -8.70 22.88 3.88
CA TRP A 223 -8.02 23.22 2.63
C TRP A 223 -8.15 22.10 1.60
N ARG A 224 -8.55 22.46 0.35
CA ARG A 224 -8.82 21.50 -0.71
C ARG A 224 -7.59 20.97 -1.43
N GLY A 225 -6.46 21.67 -1.33
CA GLY A 225 -5.22 21.24 -1.98
C GLY A 225 -5.34 21.16 -3.51
N VAL A 226 -6.01 22.15 -4.12
CA VAL A 226 -6.31 22.16 -5.54
C VAL A 226 -5.04 22.15 -6.38
N VAL A 227 -4.96 21.24 -7.36
CA VAL A 227 -3.86 21.19 -8.33
C VAL A 227 -4.17 22.12 -9.50
N GLY A 228 -3.34 23.17 -9.65
CA GLY A 228 -3.45 24.16 -10.74
C GLY A 228 -3.70 25.58 -10.24
N LYS A 229 -2.98 26.56 -10.81
CA LYS A 229 -3.07 27.96 -10.38
C LYS A 229 -4.46 28.57 -10.60
N GLU A 230 -5.09 28.30 -11.74
CA GLU A 230 -6.41 28.84 -12.09
C GLU A 230 -7.49 28.42 -11.09
N LYS A 231 -7.58 27.13 -10.79
CA LYS A 231 -8.53 26.61 -9.79
C LYS A 231 -8.25 27.14 -8.38
N GLN A 232 -6.99 27.39 -8.04
CA GLN A 232 -6.63 27.98 -6.75
C GLN A 232 -7.09 29.44 -6.66
N GLU A 233 -6.93 30.22 -7.72
CA GLU A 233 -7.39 31.62 -7.81
C GLU A 233 -8.92 31.71 -7.75
N GLU A 234 -9.64 30.85 -8.45
CA GLU A 234 -11.10 30.75 -8.38
C GLU A 234 -11.59 30.44 -6.97
N GLN A 235 -10.96 29.48 -6.29
CA GLN A 235 -11.31 29.11 -4.91
C GLN A 235 -11.05 30.25 -3.92
N LEU A 236 -9.94 30.97 -4.07
CA LEU A 236 -9.60 32.10 -3.24
C LEU A 236 -10.59 33.25 -3.44
N SER A 237 -10.97 33.57 -4.70
CA SER A 237 -11.99 34.55 -5.01
C SER A 237 -13.33 34.20 -4.39
N TYR A 238 -13.77 32.95 -4.54
CA TYR A 238 -15.02 32.49 -3.94
C TYR A 238 -14.99 32.63 -2.40
N LEU A 239 -13.89 32.25 -1.74
CA LEU A 239 -13.76 32.39 -0.30
C LEU A 239 -13.77 33.84 0.15
N GLN A 240 -13.14 34.77 -0.61
CA GLN A 240 -13.14 36.19 -0.31
C GLN A 240 -14.56 36.73 -0.42
N ASP A 241 -15.26 36.48 -1.52
CA ASP A 241 -16.63 36.95 -1.77
C ASP A 241 -17.61 36.43 -0.71
N MET A 242 -17.44 35.15 -0.32
CA MET A 242 -18.25 34.51 0.71
C MET A 242 -18.02 35.15 2.10
N LEU A 243 -16.77 35.46 2.45
CA LEU A 243 -16.47 36.16 3.70
C LEU A 243 -17.02 37.59 3.72
N GLU A 244 -16.95 38.30 2.61
CA GLU A 244 -17.53 39.66 2.48
C GLU A 244 -19.04 39.65 2.62
N GLN A 245 -19.72 38.72 1.97
CA GLN A 245 -21.15 38.54 2.13
C GLN A 245 -21.53 38.20 3.56
N LEU A 246 -20.83 37.24 4.17
CA LEU A 246 -21.08 36.83 5.53
C LEU A 246 -20.86 37.96 6.53
N ASP A 247 -19.82 38.76 6.35
CA ASP A 247 -19.51 39.91 7.22
C ASP A 247 -20.67 40.93 7.20
N GLY A 248 -21.31 41.09 6.05
CA GLY A 248 -22.49 41.97 5.90
C GLY A 248 -23.77 41.48 6.62
N TYR A 249 -23.84 40.20 6.92
CA TYR A 249 -24.94 39.57 7.68
C TYR A 249 -24.70 39.49 9.18
N LEU A 250 -23.43 39.49 9.63
CA LEU A 250 -23.11 39.41 11.05
C LEU A 250 -23.49 40.70 11.80
N THR A 251 -23.84 40.57 13.08
CA THR A 251 -24.22 41.68 13.96
C THR A 251 -23.02 42.15 14.78
N ASP A 252 -23.10 43.38 15.33
CA ASP A 252 -22.05 43.97 16.16
C ASP A 252 -21.73 43.14 17.41
N ASP A 253 -22.64 42.28 17.85
CA ASP A 253 -22.42 41.37 18.98
C ASP A 253 -21.70 40.06 18.58
N GLN A 254 -21.46 39.86 17.28
CA GLN A 254 -20.82 38.67 16.73
C GLN A 254 -19.41 38.96 16.27
N VAL A 255 -18.45 38.09 16.57
CA VAL A 255 -17.08 38.16 16.05
C VAL A 255 -16.67 36.78 15.56
N MET A 256 -16.31 36.70 14.29
CA MET A 256 -15.83 35.44 13.68
C MET A 256 -14.31 35.46 13.49
N PHE A 257 -13.65 34.43 14.02
CA PHE A 257 -12.23 34.17 13.76
C PHE A 257 -12.10 33.08 12.70
N VAL A 258 -11.29 33.33 11.68
CA VAL A 258 -11.08 32.36 10.61
C VAL A 258 -9.69 31.78 10.69
N LYS A 259 -9.58 30.45 10.79
CA LYS A 259 -8.33 29.74 10.74
C LYS A 259 -8.21 28.94 9.46
N PHE A 260 -7.63 29.55 8.44
CA PHE A 260 -7.27 28.85 7.21
C PHE A 260 -5.96 28.09 7.34
N HIS A 261 -5.72 27.22 6.37
CA HIS A 261 -4.39 26.63 6.19
C HIS A 261 -3.38 27.75 5.85
N PRO A 262 -2.13 27.68 6.35
CA PRO A 262 -1.13 28.77 6.16
C PRO A 262 -0.87 29.18 4.69
N PHE A 263 -1.16 28.30 3.72
CA PHE A 263 -1.06 28.64 2.29
C PHE A 263 -2.17 29.57 1.81
N VAL A 264 -3.33 29.58 2.45
CA VAL A 264 -4.49 30.39 2.07
C VAL A 264 -4.52 31.74 2.79
N THR A 265 -4.13 31.76 4.05
CA THR A 265 -4.23 32.96 4.92
C THR A 265 -3.52 34.20 4.35
N LYS A 266 -2.50 34.00 3.52
CA LYS A 266 -1.72 35.08 2.92
C LYS A 266 -2.43 35.77 1.75
N ASP A 267 -3.37 35.08 1.13
CA ASP A 267 -4.00 35.51 -0.11
C ASP A 267 -5.44 36.02 0.10
N ILE A 268 -5.97 35.92 1.34
CA ILE A 268 -7.26 36.45 1.76
C ILE A 268 -7.07 37.79 2.49
N SER A 269 -7.83 38.82 2.08
CA SER A 269 -7.82 40.15 2.73
C SER A 269 -8.91 40.24 3.80
N PHE A 270 -8.52 40.68 4.98
CA PHE A 270 -9.44 40.93 6.10
C PHE A 270 -9.62 42.42 6.41
N GLU A 271 -8.95 43.30 5.67
CA GLU A 271 -8.91 44.74 5.99
C GLU A 271 -10.28 45.46 5.86
N ALA A 272 -11.12 44.97 4.95
CA ALA A 272 -12.45 45.51 4.74
C ALA A 272 -13.54 44.88 5.61
N LEU A 273 -13.23 43.79 6.33
CA LEU A 273 -14.21 43.06 7.13
C LEU A 273 -14.31 43.64 8.53
N ARG A 274 -15.54 43.80 9.01
CA ARG A 274 -15.86 44.48 10.29
C ARG A 274 -15.98 43.46 11.43
N HIS A 275 -16.56 42.31 11.16
CA HIS A 275 -16.89 41.30 12.16
C HIS A 275 -16.04 40.02 12.02
N ILE A 276 -15.31 39.87 10.89
CA ILE A 276 -14.51 38.72 10.58
C ILE A 276 -13.01 39.07 10.61
N GLN A 277 -12.22 38.27 11.32
CA GLN A 277 -10.78 38.50 11.43
C GLN A 277 -9.99 37.18 11.38
N PRO A 278 -8.71 37.22 10.98
CA PRO A 278 -7.89 36.02 10.98
C PRO A 278 -7.57 35.58 12.42
N TYR A 279 -7.61 34.28 12.64
CA TYR A 279 -7.07 33.70 13.87
C TYR A 279 -5.56 33.88 13.90
N THR A 280 -5.04 34.60 14.88
CA THR A 280 -3.61 34.75 15.12
C THR A 280 -3.13 33.67 16.08
N GLU A 281 -2.05 32.95 15.74
CA GLU A 281 -1.51 31.85 16.57
C GLU A 281 -0.87 32.33 17.91
N GLN A 282 -1.43 33.38 18.52
CA GLN A 282 -0.97 33.88 19.82
C GLN A 282 -1.36 32.95 20.99
N GLU A 283 -2.50 32.25 20.82
CA GLU A 283 -3.02 31.27 21.75
C GLU A 283 -2.92 29.87 21.15
N ASP A 284 -2.89 28.83 22.01
CA ASP A 284 -3.14 27.47 21.50
C ASP A 284 -4.57 27.37 20.99
N VAL A 285 -4.75 26.72 19.85
CA VAL A 285 -6.06 26.68 19.19
C VAL A 285 -7.13 26.01 20.04
N TYR A 286 -6.80 25.02 20.84
CA TYR A 286 -7.76 24.35 21.73
C TYR A 286 -8.14 25.24 22.93
N GLU A 287 -7.20 26.00 23.48
CA GLU A 287 -7.48 27.00 24.49
C GLU A 287 -8.36 28.13 23.94
N PHE A 288 -8.18 28.50 22.68
CA PHE A 288 -9.04 29.48 22.03
C PHE A 288 -10.43 28.90 21.74
N LEU A 289 -10.53 27.69 21.22
CA LEU A 289 -11.80 27.00 20.97
C LEU A 289 -12.65 26.87 22.24
N ARG A 290 -12.03 26.69 23.38
CA ARG A 290 -12.66 26.69 24.69
C ARG A 290 -13.41 28.01 24.99
N CYS A 291 -12.95 29.14 24.44
CA CYS A 291 -13.58 30.46 24.57
C CYS A 291 -14.68 30.67 23.51
N CYS A 292 -14.71 29.92 22.42
CA CYS A 292 -15.68 30.10 21.35
C CYS A 292 -17.06 29.62 21.77
N ASP A 293 -18.10 30.28 21.28
CA ASP A 293 -19.50 29.90 21.47
C ASP A 293 -20.01 29.00 20.34
N THR A 294 -19.43 29.16 19.14
CA THR A 294 -19.84 28.39 17.96
C THR A 294 -18.62 27.98 17.14
N LEU A 295 -18.59 26.74 16.67
CA LEU A 295 -17.67 26.26 15.65
C LEU A 295 -18.41 26.15 14.33
N VAL A 296 -17.84 26.77 13.29
CA VAL A 296 -18.24 26.58 11.88
C VAL A 296 -17.13 25.79 11.20
N THR A 297 -17.46 24.72 10.54
CA THR A 297 -16.47 23.91 9.82
C THR A 297 -17.15 23.10 8.71
N ASP A 298 -16.35 22.42 7.90
CA ASP A 298 -16.84 21.62 6.77
C ASP A 298 -16.53 20.11 6.99
N TYR A 299 -15.46 19.59 6.39
CA TYR A 299 -15.02 18.18 6.48
C TYR A 299 -13.87 17.98 7.48
N SER A 300 -13.63 18.95 8.34
CA SER A 300 -12.56 18.89 9.34
C SER A 300 -13.00 18.04 10.52
N SER A 301 -12.12 17.15 10.97
CA SER A 301 -12.36 16.34 12.19
C SER A 301 -12.43 17.14 13.49
N ILE A 302 -12.20 18.44 13.45
CA ILE A 302 -12.22 19.31 14.64
C ILE A 302 -13.58 19.33 15.35
N PHE A 303 -14.67 19.11 14.62
CA PHE A 303 -16.00 19.07 15.24
C PHE A 303 -16.18 17.87 16.18
N PHE A 304 -15.49 16.74 15.96
CA PHE A 304 -15.47 15.64 16.93
C PHE A 304 -14.88 16.09 18.27
N ASP A 305 -13.81 16.87 18.22
CA ASP A 305 -13.17 17.38 19.43
C ASP A 305 -14.04 18.43 20.10
N PHE A 306 -14.54 19.41 19.32
CA PHE A 306 -15.31 20.56 19.83
C PHE A 306 -16.67 20.15 20.41
N ALA A 307 -17.27 19.05 19.94
CA ALA A 307 -18.52 18.51 20.47
C ALA A 307 -18.46 18.27 22.00
N ASN A 308 -17.27 17.96 22.55
CA ASN A 308 -17.07 17.83 24.00
C ASN A 308 -17.39 19.13 24.76
N SER A 309 -17.38 20.28 24.11
CA SER A 309 -17.75 21.57 24.74
C SER A 309 -19.26 21.73 24.94
N ARG A 310 -20.10 20.92 24.30
CA ARG A 310 -21.56 21.06 24.26
C ARG A 310 -22.03 22.43 23.70
N LYS A 311 -21.17 23.10 22.96
CA LYS A 311 -21.44 24.37 22.30
C LYS A 311 -21.88 24.11 20.85
N LYS A 312 -22.38 25.17 20.20
CA LYS A 312 -22.96 25.07 18.86
C LYS A 312 -21.91 24.68 17.81
N ILE A 313 -22.26 23.73 16.96
CA ILE A 313 -21.52 23.35 15.76
C ILE A 313 -22.41 23.56 14.56
N VAL A 314 -21.88 24.18 13.50
CA VAL A 314 -22.54 24.35 12.20
C VAL A 314 -21.62 23.80 11.11
N LEU A 315 -22.15 22.92 10.28
CA LEU A 315 -21.44 22.37 9.14
C LEU A 315 -21.71 23.25 7.90
N PHE A 316 -20.63 23.70 7.27
CA PHE A 316 -20.67 24.61 6.12
C PHE A 316 -19.90 24.03 4.91
N PRO A 317 -20.41 22.93 4.30
CA PRO A 317 -19.80 22.26 3.18
C PRO A 317 -20.30 22.82 1.83
N TYR A 318 -19.88 24.02 1.45
CA TYR A 318 -20.32 24.72 0.25
C TYR A 318 -20.03 23.99 -1.08
N ASP A 319 -19.17 22.94 -1.05
CA ASP A 319 -18.70 22.17 -2.22
C ASP A 319 -18.92 20.65 -2.03
N LEU A 320 -19.97 20.24 -1.31
CA LEU A 320 -20.19 18.87 -0.86
C LEU A 320 -20.16 17.82 -1.99
N GLU A 321 -20.79 18.12 -3.13
CA GLU A 321 -20.90 17.17 -4.23
C GLU A 321 -19.54 16.92 -4.93
N GLU A 322 -18.71 17.96 -5.04
CA GLU A 322 -17.35 17.82 -5.58
C GLU A 322 -16.47 17.04 -4.60
N TYR A 323 -16.57 17.36 -3.32
CA TYR A 323 -15.77 16.70 -2.28
C TYR A 323 -16.09 15.21 -2.12
N LYS A 324 -17.35 14.80 -2.18
CA LYS A 324 -17.78 13.39 -2.14
C LYS A 324 -17.15 12.57 -3.27
N LYS A 325 -17.01 13.16 -4.47
CA LYS A 325 -16.40 12.49 -5.63
C LYS A 325 -14.89 12.31 -5.48
N GLU A 326 -14.22 13.25 -4.82
CA GLU A 326 -12.75 13.22 -4.73
C GLU A 326 -12.25 12.34 -3.58
N ARG A 327 -12.92 12.33 -2.42
CA ARG A 327 -12.32 11.76 -1.20
C ARG A 327 -13.19 10.81 -0.40
N GLY A 328 -14.45 10.72 -0.60
CA GLY A 328 -15.36 9.89 0.19
C GLY A 328 -15.33 10.16 1.71
N LEU A 329 -16.42 9.87 2.37
CA LEU A 329 -16.60 10.06 3.81
C LEU A 329 -16.99 8.73 4.47
N TYR A 330 -16.63 8.53 5.75
CA TYR A 330 -17.07 7.39 6.54
C TYR A 330 -18.49 7.54 7.08
N VAL A 331 -18.90 8.79 7.29
CA VAL A 331 -20.24 9.15 7.75
C VAL A 331 -20.75 10.26 6.83
N ALA A 332 -21.95 10.11 6.32
CA ALA A 332 -22.59 11.17 5.56
C ALA A 332 -22.85 12.38 6.50
N LEU A 333 -22.65 13.59 6.02
CA LEU A 333 -22.84 14.78 6.86
C LEU A 333 -24.29 14.88 7.35
N GLU A 334 -25.22 14.37 6.56
CA GLU A 334 -26.66 14.34 6.84
C GLU A 334 -27.03 13.37 7.99
N GLU A 335 -26.12 12.44 8.34
CA GLU A 335 -26.29 11.54 9.50
C GLU A 335 -25.78 12.15 10.81
N LEU A 336 -25.09 13.30 10.72
CA LEU A 336 -24.59 14.01 11.90
C LEU A 336 -25.71 14.88 12.50
N PRO A 337 -25.71 15.11 13.83
CA PRO A 337 -26.78 15.89 14.47
C PRO A 337 -26.71 17.39 14.19
N PHE A 338 -25.64 17.87 13.57
CA PHE A 338 -25.33 19.29 13.42
C PHE A 338 -26.05 19.90 12.20
N PRO A 339 -26.54 21.16 12.29
CA PRO A 339 -27.13 21.85 11.16
C PRO A 339 -26.12 21.99 10.02
N ILE A 340 -26.60 21.78 8.78
CA ILE A 340 -25.83 21.90 7.55
C ILE A 340 -26.37 23.10 6.76
N VAL A 341 -25.50 24.01 6.38
CA VAL A 341 -25.81 25.19 5.57
C VAL A 341 -24.83 25.32 4.42
N TYR A 342 -25.25 25.93 3.31
CA TYR A 342 -24.46 25.93 2.05
C TYR A 342 -24.12 27.32 1.53
N ASP A 343 -24.70 28.37 2.11
CA ASP A 343 -24.49 29.78 1.68
C ASP A 343 -24.33 30.69 2.90
N ALA A 344 -23.85 31.93 2.66
CA ALA A 344 -23.52 32.88 3.71
C ALA A 344 -24.78 33.40 4.45
N GLU A 345 -25.92 33.55 3.79
CA GLU A 345 -27.17 34.04 4.39
C GLU A 345 -27.73 32.98 5.35
N SER A 346 -27.79 31.71 4.88
CA SER A 346 -28.23 30.57 5.70
C SER A 346 -27.33 30.37 6.89
N LEU A 347 -26.00 30.53 6.73
CA LEU A 347 -25.04 30.46 7.82
C LEU A 347 -25.30 31.58 8.84
N ALA A 348 -25.43 32.82 8.44
CA ALA A 348 -25.68 33.95 9.34
C ALA A 348 -27.00 33.78 10.12
N LYS A 349 -28.04 33.30 9.45
CA LYS A 349 -29.30 32.96 10.10
C LYS A 349 -29.15 31.88 11.15
N GLU A 350 -28.44 30.81 10.80
CA GLU A 350 -28.17 29.71 11.73
C GLU A 350 -27.32 30.17 12.92
N LEU A 351 -26.33 31.03 12.73
CA LEU A 351 -25.51 31.60 13.82
C LEU A 351 -26.31 32.41 14.84
N SER A 352 -27.43 32.98 14.44
CA SER A 352 -28.34 33.78 15.29
C SER A 352 -29.35 32.91 16.08
N THR A 353 -29.45 31.62 15.79
CA THR A 353 -30.35 30.70 16.50
C THR A 353 -29.64 30.03 17.69
N GLY A 354 -30.43 29.50 18.66
CA GLY A 354 -29.89 28.65 19.70
C GLY A 354 -29.51 27.25 19.20
N ILE A 355 -29.05 26.37 20.09
CA ILE A 355 -28.81 24.95 19.77
C ILE A 355 -30.16 24.28 19.64
N CYS A 356 -30.48 23.71 18.47
CA CYS A 356 -31.75 23.04 18.18
C CYS A 356 -31.56 21.55 17.83
N TYR A 357 -30.49 20.93 18.27
CA TYR A 357 -30.15 19.51 18.03
C TYR A 357 -29.73 18.82 19.32
N ASP A 358 -29.83 17.50 19.34
CA ASP A 358 -29.29 16.64 20.39
C ASP A 358 -28.06 15.86 19.86
N ASP A 359 -26.92 16.11 20.45
CA ASP A 359 -25.66 15.47 20.09
C ASP A 359 -25.25 14.30 21.02
N SER A 360 -26.16 13.88 21.91
CA SER A 360 -25.86 12.87 22.93
C SER A 360 -25.40 11.53 22.33
N ALA A 361 -26.11 11.05 21.32
CA ALA A 361 -25.75 9.81 20.63
C ALA A 361 -24.41 9.94 19.87
N PHE A 362 -24.12 11.12 19.34
CA PHE A 362 -22.84 11.41 18.67
C PHE A 362 -21.68 11.35 19.67
N LEU A 363 -21.82 11.97 20.82
CA LEU A 363 -20.81 11.97 21.88
C LEU A 363 -20.59 10.58 22.47
N GLU A 364 -21.67 9.83 22.69
CA GLU A 364 -21.57 8.45 23.15
C GLU A 364 -20.77 7.58 22.15
N LYS A 365 -20.95 7.79 20.86
CA LYS A 365 -20.29 7.02 19.81
C LYS A 365 -18.85 7.41 19.57
N TYR A 366 -18.52 8.71 19.55
CA TYR A 366 -17.23 9.21 19.07
C TYR A 366 -16.33 9.81 20.13
N CYS A 367 -16.89 10.28 21.25
CA CYS A 367 -16.19 10.98 22.33
C CYS A 367 -16.28 10.25 23.68
N THR A 368 -16.59 8.96 23.66
CA THR A 368 -16.95 8.11 24.81
C THR A 368 -15.97 8.25 25.99
N TYR A 369 -14.69 8.33 25.69
CA TYR A 369 -13.64 8.32 26.72
C TYR A 369 -12.98 9.68 26.92
N ASP A 370 -13.40 10.74 26.23
CA ASP A 370 -12.87 12.08 26.44
C ASP A 370 -13.22 12.59 27.86
N ASN A 371 -12.21 13.13 28.54
CA ASN A 371 -12.35 13.59 29.90
C ASN A 371 -11.26 14.58 30.30
N LEU A 372 -11.42 15.23 31.45
CA LEU A 372 -10.50 16.21 31.99
C LEU A 372 -9.08 15.65 32.28
N TYR A 373 -8.99 14.37 32.64
CA TYR A 373 -7.77 13.76 33.18
C TYR A 373 -7.03 12.89 32.18
N ALA A 374 -7.41 12.90 30.91
CA ALA A 374 -6.90 11.99 29.89
C ALA A 374 -5.36 12.01 29.82
N ALA A 375 -4.74 13.19 29.75
CA ALA A 375 -3.28 13.32 29.72
C ALA A 375 -2.58 12.71 30.95
N GLN A 376 -3.11 12.98 32.14
CA GLN A 376 -2.60 12.44 33.39
C GLN A 376 -2.70 10.91 33.43
N ARG A 377 -3.88 10.38 33.13
CA ARG A 377 -4.15 8.95 33.16
C ARG A 377 -3.26 8.19 32.15
N ILE A 378 -3.08 8.71 30.94
CA ILE A 378 -2.20 8.13 29.93
C ILE A 378 -0.75 8.07 30.44
N LEU A 379 -0.23 9.15 31.02
CA LEU A 379 1.14 9.16 31.53
C LEU A 379 1.33 8.24 32.75
N HIS A 380 0.39 8.25 33.68
CA HIS A 380 0.39 7.33 34.82
C HIS A 380 0.35 5.87 34.36
N HIS A 381 -0.49 5.56 33.39
CA HIS A 381 -0.61 4.21 32.85
C HIS A 381 0.68 3.73 32.17
N ILE A 382 1.22 4.56 31.25
CA ILE A 382 2.33 4.15 30.38
C ILE A 382 3.69 4.36 31.06
N VAL A 383 3.88 5.49 31.73
CA VAL A 383 5.21 5.90 32.23
C VAL A 383 5.44 5.40 33.66
N LEU A 384 4.41 5.48 34.51
CA LEU A 384 4.48 5.00 35.89
C LEU A 384 4.05 3.54 36.05
N GLY A 385 3.35 2.97 35.06
CA GLY A 385 2.87 1.58 35.13
C GLY A 385 1.61 1.38 35.98
N GLU A 386 0.89 2.46 36.28
CA GLU A 386 -0.37 2.44 37.01
C GLU A 386 -1.51 2.05 36.07
N LYS A 387 -2.33 1.06 36.41
CA LYS A 387 -3.43 0.60 35.55
C LYS A 387 -4.66 1.49 35.67
N CYS A 388 -4.62 2.69 35.10
CA CYS A 388 -5.69 3.68 35.21
C CYS A 388 -6.50 3.92 33.94
N CYS A 389 -6.04 3.46 32.77
CA CYS A 389 -6.79 3.54 31.52
C CYS A 389 -7.49 2.22 31.18
N LYS A 390 -8.56 2.27 30.42
CA LYS A 390 -9.18 1.08 29.82
C LYS A 390 -8.26 0.55 28.70
N GLU A 391 -7.78 -0.66 28.87
CA GLU A 391 -6.86 -1.30 27.96
C GLU A 391 -7.51 -2.51 27.30
N ILE A 392 -7.50 -2.54 25.99
CA ILE A 392 -7.88 -3.73 25.22
C ILE A 392 -6.57 -4.33 24.67
N LYS A 393 -6.30 -5.58 25.01
CA LYS A 393 -5.31 -6.33 24.26
C LYS A 393 -5.91 -6.56 22.88
N ALA A 394 -5.26 -6.05 21.83
CA ALA A 394 -5.65 -6.40 20.48
C ALA A 394 -5.60 -7.93 20.40
N CYS A 395 -6.75 -8.54 20.36
CA CYS A 395 -6.83 -9.96 20.13
C CYS A 395 -6.51 -10.14 18.66
N GLY A 396 -5.33 -10.69 18.38
CA GLY A 396 -5.11 -11.37 17.12
C GLY A 396 -6.31 -12.30 16.89
N THR A 397 -6.71 -12.48 15.68
CA THR A 397 -7.73 -13.48 15.35
C THR A 397 -7.20 -14.86 15.74
N THR A 398 -8.08 -15.80 16.01
CA THR A 398 -7.72 -17.22 16.15
C THR A 398 -7.27 -17.82 14.80
N LYS A 399 -7.42 -17.04 13.70
CA LYS A 399 -7.05 -17.43 12.35
C LYS A 399 -5.54 -17.25 12.14
N GLU A 400 -4.93 -18.18 11.44
CA GLU A 400 -3.54 -18.07 11.00
C GLU A 400 -3.38 -16.90 10.00
N ASN A 401 -2.27 -16.18 10.11
CA ASN A 401 -1.88 -15.08 9.23
C ASN A 401 -0.87 -15.58 8.19
N VAL A 402 -1.23 -15.58 6.93
CA VAL A 402 -0.38 -15.98 5.82
C VAL A 402 0.03 -14.76 5.02
N LEU A 403 1.34 -14.53 4.87
CA LEU A 403 1.89 -13.44 4.08
C LEU A 403 2.38 -13.94 2.72
N LEU A 404 1.88 -13.38 1.64
CA LEU A 404 2.37 -13.61 0.28
C LEU A 404 3.08 -12.37 -0.25
N TYR A 405 4.22 -12.54 -0.91
CA TYR A 405 4.86 -11.47 -1.66
C TYR A 405 4.32 -11.45 -3.10
N GLY A 406 3.57 -10.40 -3.44
CA GLY A 406 2.90 -10.20 -4.73
C GLY A 406 3.66 -9.32 -5.74
N SER A 407 4.87 -8.82 -5.38
CA SER A 407 5.67 -7.92 -6.21
C SER A 407 4.91 -6.65 -6.63
N GLU A 408 4.96 -6.30 -7.91
CA GLU A 408 4.25 -5.13 -8.45
C GLU A 408 2.73 -5.32 -8.58
N PHE A 409 2.23 -6.53 -8.47
CA PHE A 409 0.81 -6.90 -8.62
C PHE A 409 0.17 -6.31 -9.89
N GLY A 410 0.92 -6.40 -11.00
CA GLY A 410 0.49 -5.91 -12.32
C GLY A 410 -0.09 -7.00 -13.19
N LYS A 411 -0.41 -6.67 -14.45
CA LYS A 411 -0.89 -7.64 -15.45
C LYS A 411 0.20 -8.67 -15.75
N SER A 412 0.18 -9.80 -15.08
CA SER A 412 1.14 -10.90 -15.26
C SER A 412 0.53 -12.25 -14.89
N GLY A 413 1.06 -13.36 -15.43
CA GLY A 413 0.63 -14.70 -15.07
C GLY A 413 0.73 -14.99 -13.56
N ILE A 414 1.74 -14.44 -12.87
CA ILE A 414 1.90 -14.60 -11.42
C ILE A 414 0.77 -13.91 -10.67
N THR A 415 0.42 -12.67 -11.03
CA THR A 415 -0.72 -11.95 -10.44
C THR A 415 -2.02 -12.70 -10.68
N THR A 416 -2.23 -13.17 -11.93
CA THR A 416 -3.40 -13.99 -12.28
C THR A 416 -3.47 -15.24 -11.42
N ALA A 417 -2.34 -15.92 -11.19
CA ALA A 417 -2.30 -17.12 -10.35
C ALA A 417 -2.67 -16.83 -8.89
N ILE A 418 -2.22 -15.68 -8.31
CA ILE A 418 -2.61 -15.27 -6.96
C ILE A 418 -4.13 -14.98 -6.91
N CYS A 419 -4.65 -14.24 -7.88
CA CYS A 419 -6.08 -13.90 -7.91
C CYS A 419 -6.94 -15.17 -8.03
N ASN A 420 -6.61 -16.05 -8.98
CA ASN A 420 -7.32 -17.31 -9.17
C ASN A 420 -7.29 -18.21 -7.93
N LEU A 421 -6.16 -18.22 -7.20
CA LEU A 421 -6.05 -18.92 -5.93
C LEU A 421 -6.98 -18.30 -4.89
N PHE A 422 -6.95 -16.99 -4.72
CA PHE A 422 -7.74 -16.29 -3.71
C PHE A 422 -9.25 -16.38 -3.93
N ASP A 423 -9.70 -16.45 -5.20
CA ASP A 423 -11.11 -16.63 -5.55
C ASP A 423 -11.65 -18.01 -5.13
N ARG A 424 -10.77 -18.95 -4.76
CA ARG A 424 -11.11 -20.32 -4.38
C ARG A 424 -10.81 -20.67 -2.93
N LEU A 425 -10.02 -19.84 -2.24
CA LEU A 425 -9.70 -20.05 -0.84
C LEU A 425 -10.87 -19.66 0.07
N ASP A 426 -11.07 -20.41 1.14
CA ASP A 426 -11.95 -19.97 2.22
C ASP A 426 -11.26 -18.91 3.06
N MET A 427 -11.62 -17.65 2.80
CA MET A 427 -11.11 -16.48 3.53
C MET A 427 -11.57 -16.45 4.99
N GLN A 428 -12.46 -17.38 5.41
CA GLN A 428 -12.87 -17.49 6.81
C GLN A 428 -11.93 -18.37 7.64
N GLU A 429 -11.16 -19.24 7.02
CA GLU A 429 -10.21 -20.09 7.72
C GLU A 429 -8.94 -19.34 8.14
N ARG A 430 -8.40 -18.50 7.24
CA ARG A 430 -7.11 -17.80 7.43
C ARG A 430 -7.19 -16.35 6.99
N ASN A 431 -6.28 -15.54 7.50
CA ASN A 431 -6.07 -14.17 7.03
C ASN A 431 -4.93 -14.17 5.99
N TYR A 432 -5.22 -13.77 4.77
CA TYR A 432 -4.23 -13.67 3.70
C TYR A 432 -3.81 -12.24 3.50
N PHE A 433 -2.51 -11.98 3.58
CA PHE A 433 -1.87 -10.68 3.37
C PHE A 433 -1.03 -10.72 2.11
N VAL A 434 -1.24 -9.77 1.20
CA VAL A 434 -0.40 -9.61 0.01
C VAL A 434 0.49 -8.39 0.19
N ALA A 435 1.81 -8.60 0.23
CA ALA A 435 2.78 -7.52 0.21
C ALA A 435 2.99 -7.06 -1.23
N ILE A 436 2.64 -5.81 -1.53
CA ILE A 436 2.68 -5.23 -2.88
C ILE A 436 3.63 -4.03 -2.88
N ASP A 437 4.40 -3.88 -3.96
CA ASP A 437 5.32 -2.76 -4.12
C ASP A 437 4.62 -1.40 -4.01
N GLU A 438 5.05 -0.56 -3.05
CA GLU A 438 4.50 0.78 -2.81
C GLU A 438 4.55 1.65 -4.08
N GLN A 439 5.66 1.61 -4.83
CA GLN A 439 5.85 2.43 -6.02
C GLN A 439 5.00 1.94 -7.21
N ALA A 440 4.74 0.65 -7.27
CA ALA A 440 3.84 0.10 -8.28
C ALA A 440 2.39 0.53 -8.03
N LEU A 441 1.95 0.49 -6.77
CA LEU A 441 0.63 0.99 -6.37
C LEU A 441 0.51 2.52 -6.55
N GLU A 442 1.59 3.28 -6.31
CA GLU A 442 1.61 4.74 -6.56
C GLU A 442 1.41 5.06 -8.05
N ARG A 443 2.05 4.29 -8.93
CA ARG A 443 1.91 4.46 -10.38
C ARG A 443 0.53 4.08 -10.90
N GLU A 444 -0.07 3.05 -10.34
CA GLU A 444 -1.35 2.49 -10.79
C GLU A 444 -2.16 1.94 -9.61
N PRO A 445 -2.90 2.79 -8.87
CA PRO A 445 -3.69 2.38 -7.70
C PRO A 445 -4.76 1.31 -8.01
N LYS A 446 -5.29 1.31 -9.23
CA LYS A 446 -6.31 0.34 -9.70
C LYS A 446 -5.86 -1.12 -9.66
N ARG A 447 -4.56 -1.39 -9.47
CA ARG A 447 -4.05 -2.77 -9.27
C ARG A 447 -4.71 -3.46 -8.07
N LEU A 448 -5.12 -2.69 -7.07
CA LEU A 448 -5.82 -3.24 -5.90
C LEU A 448 -7.22 -3.79 -6.22
N GLU A 449 -7.83 -3.36 -7.33
CA GLU A 449 -9.12 -3.90 -7.78
C GLU A 449 -9.02 -5.37 -8.21
N LEU A 450 -7.81 -5.86 -8.53
CA LEU A 450 -7.55 -7.26 -8.87
C LEU A 450 -7.54 -8.15 -7.62
N LEU A 451 -7.33 -7.59 -6.44
CA LEU A 451 -7.26 -8.34 -5.20
C LEU A 451 -8.66 -8.59 -4.64
N SER A 452 -8.91 -9.82 -4.18
CA SER A 452 -10.13 -10.15 -3.44
C SER A 452 -10.38 -9.14 -2.30
N LYS A 453 -11.63 -8.70 -2.15
CA LYS A 453 -12.02 -7.73 -1.11
C LYS A 453 -11.79 -8.25 0.31
N ASP A 454 -11.81 -9.57 0.48
CA ASP A 454 -11.61 -10.22 1.77
C ASP A 454 -10.12 -10.44 2.10
N ALA A 455 -9.23 -10.25 1.14
CA ALA A 455 -7.80 -10.26 1.36
C ALA A 455 -7.30 -8.93 1.93
N TYR A 456 -6.23 -9.02 2.70
CA TYR A 456 -5.51 -7.85 3.20
C TYR A 456 -4.33 -7.54 2.27
N PHE A 457 -3.95 -6.27 2.18
CA PHE A 457 -2.71 -5.92 1.50
C PHE A 457 -1.82 -5.06 2.40
N MET A 458 -0.52 -5.16 2.13
CA MET A 458 0.51 -4.37 2.80
C MET A 458 1.37 -3.72 1.72
N PRO A 459 1.28 -2.39 1.49
CA PRO A 459 2.23 -1.74 0.63
C PRO A 459 3.65 -1.98 1.18
N ALA A 460 4.57 -2.39 0.34
CA ALA A 460 5.94 -2.71 0.74
C ALA A 460 6.91 -1.70 0.15
N GLY A 461 7.52 -0.87 0.97
CA GLY A 461 8.55 0.06 0.52
C GLY A 461 9.84 -0.68 0.13
N ASN A 462 10.35 -0.44 -1.08
CA ASN A 462 11.54 -1.11 -1.62
C ASN A 462 12.88 -0.47 -1.27
N THR A 463 12.86 0.72 -0.66
CA THR A 463 14.10 1.39 -0.24
C THR A 463 14.78 0.62 0.88
N MET A 464 16.04 0.23 0.66
CA MET A 464 16.88 -0.42 1.68
C MET A 464 17.86 0.60 2.29
N HIS A 465 18.11 0.44 3.58
CA HIS A 465 19.06 1.26 4.33
C HIS A 465 20.33 0.45 4.63
N PHE A 466 21.47 0.93 4.13
CA PHE A 466 22.75 0.24 4.25
C PHE A 466 23.70 1.00 5.18
N SER A 467 24.36 0.29 6.07
CA SER A 467 25.63 0.77 6.61
C SER A 467 26.75 0.57 5.60
N VAL A 468 27.88 1.27 5.77
CA VAL A 468 29.03 1.17 4.84
C VAL A 468 29.49 -0.27 4.62
N LEU A 469 29.64 -1.05 5.72
CA LEU A 469 30.07 -2.45 5.61
C LEU A 469 28.99 -3.36 5.04
N GLU A 470 27.75 -3.06 5.20
CA GLU A 470 26.65 -3.81 4.57
C GLU A 470 26.55 -3.52 3.09
N ALA A 471 26.78 -2.26 2.67
CA ALA A 471 26.83 -1.92 1.26
C ALA A 471 27.98 -2.64 0.53
N LEU A 472 29.15 -2.71 1.19
CA LEU A 472 30.28 -3.49 0.66
C LEU A 472 29.93 -4.98 0.56
N ALA A 473 29.39 -5.57 1.60
CA ALA A 473 29.00 -6.98 1.59
C ALA A 473 27.91 -7.28 0.55
N TYR A 474 26.96 -6.37 0.40
CA TYR A 474 25.91 -6.47 -0.62
C TYR A 474 26.49 -6.47 -2.03
N PHE A 475 27.44 -5.56 -2.30
CA PHE A 475 28.13 -5.51 -3.59
C PHE A 475 28.95 -6.79 -3.86
N LEU A 476 29.71 -7.27 -2.87
CA LEU A 476 30.48 -8.52 -2.99
C LEU A 476 29.58 -9.73 -3.26
N TYR A 477 28.42 -9.79 -2.62
CA TYR A 477 27.48 -10.89 -2.76
C TYR A 477 26.78 -10.89 -4.12
N PHE A 478 26.11 -9.79 -4.47
CA PHE A 478 25.25 -9.72 -5.66
C PHE A 478 25.99 -9.46 -6.98
N HIS A 479 27.18 -8.85 -6.94
CA HIS A 479 27.93 -8.55 -8.17
C HIS A 479 29.17 -9.44 -8.37
N TRP A 480 29.75 -9.95 -7.28
CA TRP A 480 30.96 -10.78 -7.38
C TRP A 480 30.74 -12.20 -6.88
N ASN A 481 29.54 -12.62 -6.58
CA ASN A 481 29.19 -13.97 -6.11
C ASN A 481 30.05 -14.43 -4.91
N ARG A 482 30.44 -13.50 -4.01
CA ARG A 482 31.22 -13.80 -2.83
C ARG A 482 30.31 -14.06 -1.63
N ASN A 483 30.42 -15.24 -1.02
CA ASN A 483 29.60 -15.64 0.13
C ASN A 483 30.41 -16.08 1.37
N GLY A 484 31.67 -15.66 1.49
CA GLY A 484 32.48 -15.93 2.67
C GLY A 484 31.84 -15.46 3.97
N ARG A 485 32.29 -16.00 5.11
CA ARG A 485 31.70 -15.77 6.47
C ARG A 485 31.39 -14.30 6.79
N PHE A 486 32.28 -13.37 6.36
CA PHE A 486 32.06 -11.93 6.57
C PHE A 486 30.84 -11.45 5.80
N VAL A 487 30.76 -11.79 4.51
CA VAL A 487 29.66 -11.38 3.61
C VAL A 487 28.33 -11.93 4.13
N GLN A 488 28.30 -13.24 4.39
CA GLN A 488 27.10 -13.91 4.94
C GLN A 488 26.59 -13.24 6.22
N LYS A 489 27.49 -12.97 7.20
CA LYS A 489 27.13 -12.30 8.45
C LYS A 489 26.56 -10.92 8.23
N LYS A 490 27.08 -10.14 7.25
CA LYS A 490 26.60 -8.78 6.98
C LYS A 490 25.29 -8.79 6.19
N ILE A 491 25.14 -9.67 5.21
CA ILE A 491 23.91 -9.86 4.45
C ILE A 491 22.77 -10.29 5.37
N LYS A 492 22.97 -11.32 6.18
CA LYS A 492 21.98 -11.78 7.15
C LYS A 492 21.54 -10.67 8.10
N ARG A 493 22.50 -9.87 8.63
CA ARG A 493 22.19 -8.73 9.51
C ARG A 493 21.40 -7.64 8.79
N LEU A 494 21.79 -7.31 7.57
CA LEU A 494 21.10 -6.34 6.74
C LEU A 494 19.64 -6.75 6.54
N PHE A 495 19.40 -7.95 6.02
CA PHE A 495 18.05 -8.39 5.68
C PHE A 495 17.18 -8.62 6.92
N ARG A 496 17.73 -9.09 8.05
CA ARG A 496 17.00 -9.15 9.32
C ARG A 496 16.54 -7.76 9.81
N ARG A 497 17.39 -6.76 9.70
CA ARG A 497 17.02 -5.39 10.05
C ARG A 497 15.97 -4.83 9.07
N GLU A 498 16.11 -5.09 7.79
CA GLU A 498 15.14 -4.68 6.79
C GLU A 498 13.79 -5.38 6.96
N LEU A 499 13.79 -6.65 7.36
CA LEU A 499 12.58 -7.37 7.73
C LEU A 499 11.91 -6.72 8.94
N ALA A 500 12.66 -6.51 10.02
CA ALA A 500 12.16 -5.85 11.22
C ALA A 500 11.66 -4.42 10.91
N ARG A 501 12.32 -3.68 10.02
CA ARG A 501 11.89 -2.36 9.61
C ARG A 501 10.55 -2.36 8.87
N ARG A 502 10.25 -3.40 8.10
CA ARG A 502 9.04 -3.50 7.28
C ARG A 502 7.87 -4.13 8.00
N PHE A 503 8.14 -5.17 8.78
CA PHE A 503 7.14 -6.05 9.37
C PHE A 503 7.22 -6.12 10.91
N TYR A 504 7.88 -5.17 11.57
CA TYR A 504 7.99 -5.18 13.03
C TYR A 504 6.60 -5.19 13.69
N GLY A 505 6.42 -6.08 14.63
CA GLY A 505 5.15 -6.24 15.36
C GLY A 505 4.07 -7.00 14.60
N ALA A 506 4.30 -7.35 13.32
CA ALA A 506 3.42 -8.25 12.58
C ALA A 506 3.89 -9.71 12.81
N GLU A 507 2.99 -10.55 13.25
CA GLU A 507 3.24 -11.98 13.39
C GLU A 507 2.51 -12.74 12.29
N PHE A 508 3.28 -13.52 11.53
CA PHE A 508 2.76 -14.39 10.49
C PHE A 508 3.05 -15.84 10.86
N ASP A 509 2.08 -16.70 10.58
CA ASP A 509 2.19 -18.14 10.77
C ASP A 509 2.87 -18.80 9.57
N HIS A 510 2.79 -18.19 8.39
CA HIS A 510 3.49 -18.61 7.18
C HIS A 510 3.88 -17.40 6.31
N ALA A 511 5.08 -17.44 5.73
CA ALA A 511 5.57 -16.40 4.82
C ALA A 511 5.94 -16.99 3.45
N ILE A 512 5.29 -16.51 2.40
CA ILE A 512 5.43 -17.04 1.03
C ILE A 512 6.10 -15.98 0.15
N GLN A 513 7.27 -16.32 -0.36
CA GLN A 513 7.88 -15.57 -1.47
C GLN A 513 7.29 -16.13 -2.78
N TYR A 514 6.12 -15.63 -3.15
CA TYR A 514 5.31 -16.23 -4.22
C TYR A 514 5.88 -16.00 -5.62
N THR A 515 6.61 -14.92 -5.85
CA THR A 515 7.09 -14.60 -7.21
C THR A 515 8.30 -15.43 -7.65
N GLY A 516 9.19 -15.79 -6.75
CA GLY A 516 10.43 -16.53 -7.05
C GLY A 516 11.51 -15.74 -7.79
N TYR A 517 11.27 -14.46 -8.13
CA TYR A 517 12.14 -13.70 -9.04
C TYR A 517 13.00 -12.62 -8.37
N GLU A 518 12.45 -11.85 -7.44
CA GLU A 518 13.15 -10.68 -6.89
C GLU A 518 14.15 -11.08 -5.81
N VAL A 519 15.41 -11.24 -6.19
CA VAL A 519 16.50 -11.73 -5.34
C VAL A 519 16.62 -11.01 -3.99
N ARG A 520 16.28 -9.72 -3.91
CA ARG A 520 16.27 -8.96 -2.65
C ARG A 520 15.16 -9.41 -1.73
N HIS A 521 13.97 -9.66 -2.28
CA HIS A 521 12.83 -10.14 -1.51
C HIS A 521 12.99 -11.62 -1.14
N ILE A 522 13.65 -12.42 -2.00
CA ILE A 522 14.05 -13.79 -1.65
C ILE A 522 14.92 -13.76 -0.38
N LYS A 523 15.97 -12.94 -0.34
CA LYS A 523 16.84 -12.81 0.85
C LYS A 523 16.15 -12.18 2.05
N LEU A 524 15.13 -11.32 1.82
CA LEU A 524 14.34 -10.71 2.87
C LEU A 524 13.43 -11.76 3.54
N TYR A 525 12.67 -12.50 2.75
CA TYR A 525 11.72 -13.51 3.24
C TYR A 525 12.44 -14.72 3.87
N GLU A 526 13.65 -15.05 3.44
CA GLU A 526 14.53 -16.02 4.10
C GLU A 526 14.75 -15.74 5.60
N GLN A 527 14.57 -14.47 6.04
CA GLN A 527 14.79 -14.06 7.42
C GLN A 527 13.57 -14.23 8.34
N PHE A 528 12.40 -14.58 7.81
CA PHE A 528 11.25 -14.92 8.66
C PHE A 528 11.57 -16.12 9.55
N THR A 529 11.00 -16.13 10.75
CA THR A 529 11.17 -17.21 11.74
C THR A 529 10.03 -18.23 11.68
N CYS A 530 8.88 -17.84 11.10
CA CYS A 530 7.81 -18.79 10.80
C CYS A 530 8.18 -19.69 9.61
N PRO A 531 7.43 -20.77 9.36
CA PRO A 531 7.51 -21.54 8.12
C PRO A 531 7.49 -20.62 6.90
N LYS A 532 8.37 -20.90 5.95
CA LYS A 532 8.51 -20.06 4.78
C LYS A 532 8.70 -20.87 3.51
N THR A 533 7.98 -20.47 2.47
CA THR A 533 7.99 -21.11 1.17
C THR A 533 8.49 -20.16 0.10
N ILE A 534 9.30 -20.66 -0.84
CA ILE A 534 9.61 -19.96 -2.08
C ILE A 534 8.94 -20.66 -3.25
N TRP A 535 8.34 -19.89 -4.16
CA TRP A 535 7.65 -20.40 -5.34
C TRP A 535 8.59 -20.45 -6.56
N VAL A 536 8.39 -21.43 -7.41
CA VAL A 536 9.14 -21.62 -8.67
C VAL A 536 8.12 -21.74 -9.80
N HIS A 537 7.99 -20.66 -10.58
CA HIS A 537 7.02 -20.57 -11.67
C HIS A 537 7.57 -20.98 -13.03
N ASN A 538 8.88 -21.23 -13.12
CA ASN A 538 9.52 -21.49 -14.41
C ASN A 538 10.82 -22.31 -14.22
N ASP A 539 11.39 -22.82 -15.31
CA ASP A 539 12.74 -23.38 -15.27
C ASP A 539 13.78 -22.26 -15.03
N MET A 540 14.22 -22.13 -13.78
CA MET A 540 15.12 -21.07 -13.36
C MET A 540 16.54 -21.21 -13.93
N LEU A 541 16.95 -22.42 -14.36
CA LEU A 541 18.25 -22.59 -15.04
C LEU A 541 18.19 -22.03 -16.45
N GLU A 542 17.13 -22.29 -17.19
CA GLU A 542 16.94 -21.74 -18.53
C GLU A 542 16.69 -20.22 -18.46
N GLU A 543 15.95 -19.74 -17.45
CA GLU A 543 15.73 -18.32 -17.20
C GLU A 543 17.07 -17.57 -16.98
N ILE A 544 18.01 -18.16 -16.23
CA ILE A 544 19.36 -17.60 -16.02
C ILE A 544 20.16 -17.58 -17.33
N LYS A 545 20.11 -18.66 -18.10
CA LYS A 545 20.86 -18.74 -19.36
C LYS A 545 20.40 -17.73 -20.40
N MET A 546 19.09 -17.60 -20.58
CA MET A 546 18.52 -16.77 -21.64
C MET A 546 18.35 -15.30 -21.25
N ARG A 547 17.95 -15.01 -20.02
CA ARG A 547 17.59 -13.64 -19.60
C ARG A 547 18.59 -13.00 -18.65
N GLN A 548 19.43 -13.77 -17.99
CA GLN A 548 20.45 -13.30 -17.03
C GLN A 548 19.87 -12.38 -15.93
N ASN A 549 18.58 -12.55 -15.60
CA ASN A 549 17.85 -11.70 -14.67
C ASN A 549 17.79 -12.29 -13.26
N GLN A 550 18.43 -13.42 -13.01
CA GLN A 550 18.46 -14.11 -11.72
C GLN A 550 19.87 -14.28 -11.18
N HIS A 551 19.98 -14.46 -9.87
CA HIS A 551 21.26 -14.65 -9.18
C HIS A 551 21.35 -16.09 -8.64
N LEU A 552 22.05 -16.95 -9.33
CA LEU A 552 22.13 -18.39 -9.04
C LEU A 552 22.48 -18.66 -7.58
N LEU A 553 23.50 -17.98 -7.04
CA LEU A 553 23.91 -18.16 -5.64
C LEU A 553 22.76 -17.88 -4.66
N THR A 554 21.94 -16.86 -4.93
CA THR A 554 20.75 -16.57 -4.09
C THR A 554 19.72 -17.69 -4.16
N LEU A 555 19.46 -18.24 -5.34
CA LEU A 555 18.53 -19.36 -5.51
C LEU A 555 19.03 -20.63 -4.83
N GLN A 556 20.33 -20.96 -4.98
CA GLN A 556 20.95 -22.09 -4.32
C GLN A 556 20.81 -22.00 -2.79
N GLU A 557 21.11 -20.84 -2.21
CA GLU A 557 20.96 -20.62 -0.78
C GLU A 557 19.49 -20.65 -0.35
N ALA A 558 18.60 -20.04 -1.13
CA ALA A 558 17.19 -19.97 -0.79
C ALA A 558 16.51 -21.34 -0.81
N TYR A 559 16.77 -22.17 -1.82
CA TYR A 559 16.15 -23.50 -1.93
C TYR A 559 16.58 -24.46 -0.81
N VAL A 560 17.70 -24.16 -0.15
CA VAL A 560 18.15 -24.90 1.05
C VAL A 560 17.63 -24.27 2.35
N ASN A 561 17.48 -22.94 2.40
CA ASN A 561 17.18 -22.20 3.63
C ASN A 561 15.67 -21.96 3.84
N TYR A 562 14.87 -22.04 2.80
CA TYR A 562 13.42 -22.07 2.93
C TYR A 562 12.96 -23.45 3.41
N ASP A 563 11.86 -23.49 4.13
CA ASP A 563 11.33 -24.74 4.65
C ASP A 563 10.71 -25.59 3.53
N GLN A 564 10.21 -24.92 2.47
CA GLN A 564 9.64 -25.58 1.29
C GLN A 564 9.95 -24.77 0.02
N VAL A 565 10.08 -25.48 -1.10
CA VAL A 565 10.21 -24.95 -2.46
C VAL A 565 9.02 -25.43 -3.28
N ALA A 566 8.05 -24.56 -3.52
CA ALA A 566 6.82 -24.92 -4.23
C ALA A 566 7.03 -24.77 -5.75
N ILE A 567 6.87 -25.85 -6.49
CA ILE A 567 6.91 -25.87 -7.95
C ILE A 567 5.49 -25.94 -8.53
N VAL A 568 5.22 -25.23 -9.63
CA VAL A 568 3.87 -25.17 -10.22
C VAL A 568 3.51 -26.38 -11.08
N THR A 569 4.46 -27.26 -11.34
CA THR A 569 4.29 -28.52 -12.07
C THR A 569 5.43 -29.49 -11.77
N LYS A 570 5.18 -30.77 -11.80
CA LYS A 570 6.19 -31.84 -11.59
C LYS A 570 7.41 -31.73 -12.48
N ASP A 571 7.24 -31.22 -13.69
CA ASP A 571 8.33 -31.07 -14.66
C ASP A 571 9.44 -30.13 -14.16
N LEU A 572 9.13 -29.23 -13.23
CA LEU A 572 10.13 -28.34 -12.61
C LEU A 572 10.92 -28.98 -11.47
N TYR A 573 10.63 -30.24 -11.11
CA TYR A 573 11.31 -30.92 -10.00
C TYR A 573 12.83 -31.04 -10.21
N GLU A 574 13.21 -31.62 -11.34
CA GLU A 574 14.63 -31.86 -11.64
C GLU A 574 15.46 -30.56 -11.82
N PRO A 575 14.98 -29.55 -12.57
CA PRO A 575 15.69 -28.26 -12.65
C PRO A 575 15.82 -27.57 -11.30
N THR A 576 14.76 -27.64 -10.48
CA THR A 576 14.78 -27.04 -9.13
C THR A 576 15.75 -27.78 -8.21
N ARG A 577 15.76 -29.11 -8.25
CA ARG A 577 16.71 -29.95 -7.52
C ARG A 577 18.16 -29.71 -7.96
N ALA A 578 18.39 -29.50 -9.23
CA ALA A 578 19.71 -29.16 -9.75
C ALA A 578 20.28 -27.84 -9.16
N ILE A 579 19.42 -26.90 -8.77
CA ILE A 579 19.81 -25.66 -8.09
C ILE A 579 19.97 -25.89 -6.58
N GLY A 580 18.97 -26.49 -5.91
CA GLY A 580 18.90 -26.60 -4.46
C GLY A 580 19.58 -27.85 -3.88
N GLY A 581 19.94 -28.82 -4.72
CA GLY A 581 20.53 -30.10 -4.28
C GLY A 581 19.52 -31.03 -3.60
N GLU A 582 20.04 -32.10 -3.00
CA GLU A 582 19.23 -33.14 -2.33
C GLU A 582 18.52 -32.66 -1.05
N THR A 583 18.95 -31.55 -0.48
CA THR A 583 18.41 -31.02 0.77
C THR A 583 17.23 -30.07 0.56
N ALA A 584 16.93 -29.67 -0.68
CA ALA A 584 15.79 -28.85 -0.99
C ALA A 584 14.48 -29.65 -0.81
N HIS A 585 13.56 -29.14 0.02
CA HIS A 585 12.25 -29.76 0.21
C HIS A 585 11.29 -29.25 -0.86
N ILE A 586 11.23 -29.94 -1.99
CA ILE A 586 10.43 -29.55 -3.15
C ILE A 586 9.03 -30.16 -3.04
N VAL A 587 8.00 -29.34 -3.17
CA VAL A 587 6.59 -29.74 -3.16
C VAL A 587 5.88 -29.20 -4.41
N GLU A 588 4.92 -29.92 -4.91
CA GLU A 588 4.12 -29.46 -6.03
C GLU A 588 2.89 -28.70 -5.54
N VAL A 589 2.65 -27.51 -6.10
CA VAL A 589 1.43 -26.72 -5.89
C VAL A 589 1.03 -26.07 -7.20
N ASN A 590 0.04 -26.63 -7.85
CA ASN A 590 -0.45 -26.18 -9.15
C ASN A 590 -1.10 -24.80 -9.04
N ASN A 591 -1.07 -24.02 -10.12
CA ASN A 591 -1.81 -22.76 -10.20
C ASN A 591 -3.29 -23.02 -10.44
N CYS A 592 -4.17 -22.38 -9.67
CA CYS A 592 -5.60 -22.39 -9.96
C CYS A 592 -5.90 -21.68 -11.30
N HIS A 593 -6.96 -22.11 -11.98
CA HIS A 593 -7.39 -21.53 -13.24
C HIS A 593 -8.87 -21.10 -13.21
N ASP A 594 -9.14 -19.84 -13.56
CA ASP A 594 -10.51 -19.33 -13.67
C ASP A 594 -11.07 -19.55 -15.07
N TYR A 595 -11.32 -20.82 -15.41
CA TYR A 595 -11.84 -21.23 -16.69
C TYR A 595 -13.23 -20.64 -16.99
N LYS A 596 -14.07 -20.39 -15.96
CA LYS A 596 -15.42 -19.79 -16.15
C LYS A 596 -15.32 -18.36 -16.68
N SER A 597 -14.42 -17.56 -16.12
CA SER A 597 -14.15 -16.20 -16.61
C SER A 597 -13.56 -16.24 -18.04
N VAL A 598 -12.65 -17.17 -18.31
CA VAL A 598 -12.07 -17.35 -19.64
C VAL A 598 -13.17 -17.65 -20.67
N GLN A 599 -14.06 -18.59 -20.37
CA GLN A 599 -15.20 -18.93 -21.23
C GLN A 599 -16.16 -17.75 -21.43
N ALA A 600 -16.51 -17.04 -20.36
CA ALA A 600 -17.39 -15.87 -20.44
C ALA A 600 -16.76 -14.74 -21.29
N ARG A 601 -15.48 -14.48 -21.10
CA ARG A 601 -14.73 -13.47 -21.89
C ARG A 601 -14.60 -13.87 -23.35
N GLY A 602 -14.50 -15.16 -23.64
CA GLY A 602 -14.48 -15.68 -25.01
C GLY A 602 -15.77 -15.40 -25.81
N GLN A 603 -16.89 -15.16 -25.13
CA GLN A 603 -18.16 -14.84 -25.78
C GLN A 603 -18.35 -13.36 -26.11
N LEU A 604 -17.43 -12.50 -25.65
CA LEU A 604 -17.50 -11.06 -25.90
C LEU A 604 -17.01 -10.73 -27.32
N GLU A 605 -17.38 -9.54 -27.79
CA GLU A 605 -16.90 -9.04 -29.08
C GLU A 605 -15.39 -8.72 -29.04
N VAL A 606 -14.73 -8.92 -30.17
CA VAL A 606 -13.36 -8.48 -30.39
C VAL A 606 -13.33 -6.96 -30.52
N ALA A 607 -12.58 -6.28 -29.65
CA ALA A 607 -12.43 -4.84 -29.71
C ALA A 607 -11.00 -4.44 -29.31
N PHE A 608 -10.47 -3.41 -29.96
CA PHE A 608 -9.22 -2.78 -29.58
C PHE A 608 -9.46 -1.72 -28.50
N ASP A 609 -8.50 -1.58 -27.61
CA ASP A 609 -8.48 -0.52 -26.61
C ASP A 609 -7.71 0.70 -27.13
N GLU A 610 -7.80 1.82 -26.41
CA GLU A 610 -7.04 3.04 -26.71
C GLU A 610 -5.51 2.78 -26.72
N ASP A 611 -5.05 1.84 -25.90
CA ASP A 611 -3.63 1.47 -25.76
C ASP A 611 -3.21 0.31 -26.70
N THR A 612 -4.09 -0.20 -27.53
CA THR A 612 -3.77 -1.32 -28.43
C THR A 612 -2.87 -0.84 -29.57
N ALA A 613 -1.68 -1.43 -29.66
CA ALA A 613 -0.79 -1.27 -30.82
C ALA A 613 -0.78 -2.55 -31.65
N SER A 614 -0.88 -2.42 -32.97
CA SER A 614 -0.96 -3.58 -33.88
C SER A 614 -0.46 -3.20 -35.27
N ASN A 615 0.00 -4.20 -36.05
CA ASN A 615 0.29 -4.05 -37.45
C ASN A 615 -0.96 -4.20 -38.34
N VAL A 616 -2.12 -4.52 -37.75
CA VAL A 616 -3.43 -4.60 -38.42
C VAL A 616 -4.45 -3.73 -37.70
N THR A 617 -5.50 -3.26 -38.41
CA THR A 617 -6.62 -2.58 -37.80
C THR A 617 -7.58 -3.58 -37.13
N GLU A 618 -8.43 -3.10 -36.23
CA GLU A 618 -9.49 -3.93 -35.63
C GLU A 618 -10.38 -4.59 -36.70
N GLN A 619 -10.76 -3.85 -37.75
CA GLN A 619 -11.59 -4.37 -38.84
C GLN A 619 -10.83 -5.46 -39.62
N GLN A 620 -9.55 -5.27 -39.91
CA GLN A 620 -8.73 -6.28 -40.59
C GLN A 620 -8.61 -7.56 -39.75
N LEU A 621 -8.46 -7.44 -38.42
CA LEU A 621 -8.47 -8.60 -37.54
C LEU A 621 -9.83 -9.33 -37.59
N LYS A 622 -10.93 -8.58 -37.50
CA LYS A 622 -12.29 -9.16 -37.62
C LYS A 622 -12.52 -9.86 -38.97
N ASP A 623 -12.02 -9.26 -40.04
CA ASP A 623 -12.11 -9.87 -41.39
C ASP A 623 -11.27 -11.15 -41.49
N MET A 624 -10.07 -11.18 -40.87
CA MET A 624 -9.26 -12.40 -40.81
C MET A 624 -9.99 -13.50 -40.03
N LEU A 625 -10.56 -13.20 -38.87
CA LEU A 625 -11.28 -14.16 -38.03
C LEU A 625 -12.57 -14.68 -38.68
N ALA A 626 -13.27 -13.84 -39.47
CA ALA A 626 -14.50 -14.20 -40.17
C ALA A 626 -14.25 -14.94 -41.50
N SER A 627 -12.99 -15.03 -41.95
CA SER A 627 -12.65 -15.72 -43.20
C SER A 627 -12.68 -17.24 -43.06
N ASP A 628 -12.78 -17.95 -44.19
CA ASP A 628 -12.66 -19.44 -44.21
C ASP A 628 -11.19 -19.91 -44.01
N ALA A 629 -10.29 -19.06 -43.67
CA ALA A 629 -8.89 -19.40 -43.44
C ALA A 629 -8.69 -20.06 -42.05
N CYS A 630 -7.74 -20.98 -41.96
CA CYS A 630 -7.31 -21.55 -40.68
C CYS A 630 -6.60 -20.48 -39.84
N ASN A 631 -7.22 -20.02 -38.75
CA ASN A 631 -6.71 -19.01 -37.87
C ASN A 631 -5.91 -19.65 -36.74
N ILE A 632 -4.58 -19.51 -36.79
CA ILE A 632 -3.63 -20.02 -35.81
C ILE A 632 -3.27 -18.87 -34.84
N ILE A 633 -3.31 -19.13 -33.54
CA ILE A 633 -3.05 -18.11 -32.53
C ILE A 633 -1.97 -18.53 -31.52
N THR A 634 -1.16 -17.56 -31.12
CA THR A 634 -0.32 -17.64 -29.92
C THR A 634 -0.53 -16.43 -29.03
N VAL A 635 -0.49 -16.64 -27.72
CA VAL A 635 -0.60 -15.57 -26.72
C VAL A 635 0.57 -15.65 -25.74
N GLY A 636 1.38 -14.59 -25.71
CA GLY A 636 2.55 -14.55 -24.84
C GLY A 636 3.34 -13.25 -24.97
N ARG A 637 4.12 -12.90 -23.97
CA ARG A 637 4.95 -11.68 -23.96
C ARG A 637 5.89 -11.66 -25.17
N PHE A 638 6.18 -10.47 -25.68
CA PHE A 638 7.20 -10.29 -26.75
C PHE A 638 8.63 -10.39 -26.16
N SER A 639 9.04 -11.61 -25.83
CA SER A 639 10.29 -11.90 -25.13
C SER A 639 10.95 -13.16 -25.70
N PRO A 640 12.29 -13.30 -25.58
CA PRO A 640 13.06 -14.33 -26.26
C PRO A 640 12.55 -15.76 -26.02
N GLU A 641 12.11 -16.04 -24.77
CA GLU A 641 11.64 -17.36 -24.38
C GLU A 641 10.38 -17.82 -25.10
N LYS A 642 9.56 -16.90 -25.63
CA LYS A 642 8.30 -17.23 -26.28
C LYS A 642 8.44 -17.68 -27.74
N GLY A 643 9.60 -17.52 -28.35
CA GLY A 643 9.93 -18.07 -29.66
C GLY A 643 9.09 -17.56 -30.83
N HIS A 644 8.54 -16.33 -30.76
CA HIS A 644 7.65 -15.80 -31.80
C HIS A 644 8.30 -15.78 -33.18
N LYS A 645 9.62 -15.49 -33.25
CA LYS A 645 10.35 -15.52 -34.53
C LYS A 645 10.38 -16.93 -35.12
N MET A 646 10.69 -17.94 -34.30
CA MET A 646 10.66 -19.35 -34.72
C MET A 646 9.24 -19.74 -35.22
N LEU A 647 8.19 -19.27 -34.55
CA LEU A 647 6.81 -19.52 -34.99
C LEU A 647 6.48 -18.87 -36.34
N ILE A 648 6.90 -17.61 -36.55
CA ILE A 648 6.72 -16.89 -37.83
C ILE A 648 7.43 -17.61 -38.94
N GLU A 649 8.67 -18.06 -38.75
CA GLU A 649 9.42 -18.85 -39.75
C GLU A 649 8.74 -20.20 -40.03
N ALA A 650 8.26 -20.87 -39.00
CA ALA A 650 7.50 -22.13 -39.16
C ALA A 650 6.18 -21.92 -39.88
N PHE A 651 5.46 -20.83 -39.60
CA PHE A 651 4.22 -20.48 -40.25
C PHE A 651 4.46 -20.13 -41.72
N ALA A 652 5.52 -19.39 -42.07
CA ALA A 652 5.84 -19.09 -43.46
C ALA A 652 6.09 -20.37 -44.28
N ALA A 653 6.83 -21.33 -43.74
CA ALA A 653 7.07 -22.62 -44.36
C ALA A 653 5.77 -23.48 -44.45
N PHE A 654 4.91 -23.38 -43.45
CA PHE A 654 3.58 -24.04 -43.44
C PHE A 654 2.66 -23.42 -44.49
N PHE A 655 2.67 -22.10 -44.63
CA PHE A 655 1.80 -21.36 -45.58
C PHE A 655 2.06 -21.73 -47.04
N GLU A 656 3.28 -22.14 -47.44
CA GLU A 656 3.58 -22.61 -48.79
C GLU A 656 2.66 -23.76 -49.25
N SER A 657 2.30 -24.65 -48.31
CA SER A 657 1.41 -25.77 -48.57
C SER A 657 -0.04 -25.49 -48.19
N ASN A 658 -0.30 -24.48 -47.38
CA ASN A 658 -1.60 -24.13 -46.85
C ASN A 658 -1.88 -22.63 -46.98
N PRO A 659 -2.06 -22.08 -48.20
CA PRO A 659 -2.15 -20.63 -48.42
C PRO A 659 -3.44 -19.99 -47.86
N ASN A 660 -4.39 -20.78 -47.40
CA ASN A 660 -5.58 -20.30 -46.71
C ASN A 660 -5.43 -20.43 -45.19
N ALA A 661 -4.41 -19.76 -44.65
CA ALA A 661 -4.15 -19.70 -43.20
C ALA A 661 -3.77 -18.29 -42.77
N ASN A 662 -4.03 -17.98 -41.50
CA ASN A 662 -3.59 -16.75 -40.83
C ASN A 662 -2.87 -17.08 -39.52
N LEU A 663 -1.92 -16.23 -39.12
CA LEU A 663 -1.28 -16.31 -37.82
C LEU A 663 -1.58 -15.03 -37.01
N ILE A 664 -2.00 -15.22 -35.78
CA ILE A 664 -2.33 -14.13 -34.85
C ILE A 664 -1.40 -14.26 -33.63
N ILE A 665 -0.61 -13.23 -33.36
CA ILE A 665 0.33 -13.16 -32.24
C ILE A 665 -0.13 -12.05 -31.30
N ILE A 666 -0.53 -12.40 -30.07
CA ILE A 666 -0.97 -11.44 -29.07
C ILE A 666 0.02 -11.43 -27.90
N GLY A 667 0.47 -10.23 -27.51
CA GLY A 667 1.33 -10.07 -26.34
C GLY A 667 1.09 -8.75 -25.61
N GLY A 668 1.06 -8.78 -24.27
CA GLY A 668 0.79 -7.56 -23.49
C GLY A 668 1.96 -6.58 -23.43
N HIS A 669 3.19 -7.05 -23.45
CA HIS A 669 4.44 -6.26 -23.35
C HIS A 669 5.65 -7.10 -23.72
N GLY A 670 6.80 -6.44 -23.82
CA GLY A 670 8.09 -7.10 -24.07
C GLY A 670 8.97 -6.32 -25.04
N PRO A 671 10.30 -6.54 -25.02
CA PRO A 671 11.25 -5.77 -25.82
C PRO A 671 11.23 -6.15 -27.30
N LEU A 672 10.71 -7.33 -27.67
CA LEU A 672 10.75 -7.85 -29.03
C LEU A 672 9.52 -7.53 -29.88
N TYR A 673 8.64 -6.61 -29.45
CA TYR A 673 7.43 -6.28 -30.22
C TYR A 673 7.76 -5.79 -31.63
N GLU A 674 8.60 -4.77 -31.73
CA GLU A 674 8.97 -4.17 -33.03
C GLU A 674 9.67 -5.19 -33.96
N GLU A 675 10.55 -6.02 -33.39
CA GLU A 675 11.21 -7.09 -34.13
C GLU A 675 10.21 -8.15 -34.63
N THR A 676 9.20 -8.46 -33.80
CA THR A 676 8.14 -9.40 -34.19
C THR A 676 7.26 -8.83 -35.32
N VAL A 677 6.92 -7.54 -35.24
CA VAL A 677 6.19 -6.84 -36.31
C VAL A 677 6.99 -6.88 -37.63
N GLN A 678 8.29 -6.58 -37.55
CA GLN A 678 9.18 -6.63 -38.73
C GLN A 678 9.26 -8.05 -39.30
N ALA A 679 9.36 -9.08 -38.44
CA ALA A 679 9.38 -10.47 -38.90
C ALA A 679 8.08 -10.88 -39.59
N ALA A 680 6.94 -10.32 -39.19
CA ALA A 680 5.63 -10.60 -39.78
C ALA A 680 5.49 -10.09 -41.25
N GLU A 681 6.36 -9.17 -41.68
CA GLU A 681 6.39 -8.66 -43.06
C GLU A 681 6.74 -9.75 -44.10
N ILE A 682 7.16 -10.94 -43.67
CA ILE A 682 7.42 -12.07 -44.56
C ILE A 682 6.13 -12.52 -45.28
N LEU A 683 4.94 -12.37 -44.66
CA LEU A 683 3.62 -12.66 -45.20
C LEU A 683 2.65 -11.51 -44.88
N PRO A 684 2.71 -10.40 -45.62
CA PRO A 684 1.87 -9.23 -45.35
C PRO A 684 0.38 -9.57 -45.44
N GLY A 685 -0.39 -9.12 -44.44
CA GLY A 685 -1.83 -9.35 -44.38
C GLY A 685 -2.25 -10.77 -43.92
N ARG A 686 -1.26 -11.64 -43.61
CA ARG A 686 -1.51 -13.00 -43.10
C ARG A 686 -1.03 -13.19 -41.66
N ILE A 687 -0.22 -12.27 -41.17
CA ILE A 687 0.30 -12.31 -39.78
C ILE A 687 -0.12 -11.04 -39.06
N ALA A 688 -1.01 -11.18 -38.09
CA ALA A 688 -1.38 -10.10 -37.17
C ALA A 688 -0.52 -10.16 -35.90
N VAL A 689 0.11 -9.02 -35.53
CA VAL A 689 0.89 -8.87 -34.31
C VAL A 689 0.26 -7.77 -33.47
N ILE A 690 -0.29 -8.13 -32.32
CA ILE A 690 -1.11 -7.25 -31.48
C ILE A 690 -0.44 -7.09 -30.10
N LYS A 691 -0.14 -5.86 -29.74
CA LYS A 691 0.39 -5.50 -28.43
C LYS A 691 -0.74 -4.89 -27.59
N SER A 692 -1.01 -5.50 -26.43
CA SER A 692 -1.95 -4.96 -25.44
C SER A 692 -3.40 -4.89 -25.92
N ILE A 693 -4.05 -6.03 -26.06
CA ILE A 693 -5.50 -6.12 -26.17
C ILE A 693 -6.12 -6.49 -24.81
N ARG A 694 -7.21 -5.83 -24.44
CA ARG A 694 -7.86 -6.03 -23.14
C ARG A 694 -8.45 -7.44 -22.98
N ASN A 695 -9.01 -7.98 -24.05
CA ASN A 695 -9.64 -9.29 -24.04
C ASN A 695 -9.10 -10.23 -25.14
N PRO A 696 -7.94 -10.87 -24.93
CA PRO A 696 -7.44 -11.85 -25.91
C PRO A 696 -8.31 -13.09 -26.06
N MET A 697 -9.14 -13.43 -25.04
CA MET A 697 -10.01 -14.61 -25.06
C MET A 697 -11.05 -14.56 -26.17
N ALA A 698 -11.57 -13.36 -26.46
CA ALA A 698 -12.52 -13.15 -27.56
C ALA A 698 -11.90 -13.43 -28.94
N VAL A 699 -10.60 -13.14 -29.11
CA VAL A 699 -9.85 -13.47 -30.32
C VAL A 699 -9.55 -14.97 -30.37
N MET A 700 -9.03 -15.51 -29.25
CA MET A 700 -8.72 -16.96 -29.14
C MET A 700 -9.92 -17.82 -29.46
N LYS A 701 -11.10 -17.47 -28.95
CA LYS A 701 -12.33 -18.25 -29.17
C LYS A 701 -12.74 -18.37 -30.64
N GLN A 702 -12.31 -17.44 -31.48
CA GLN A 702 -12.61 -17.42 -32.92
C GLN A 702 -11.49 -18.01 -33.78
N CYS A 703 -10.43 -18.51 -33.14
CA CYS A 703 -9.34 -19.20 -33.82
C CYS A 703 -9.53 -20.72 -33.79
N ASP A 704 -8.77 -21.42 -34.66
CA ASP A 704 -8.88 -22.86 -34.88
C ASP A 704 -7.80 -23.66 -34.16
N LEU A 705 -6.64 -23.08 -33.96
CA LEU A 705 -5.47 -23.74 -33.36
C LEU A 705 -4.67 -22.80 -32.47
N PHE A 706 -4.35 -23.24 -31.26
CA PHE A 706 -3.43 -22.57 -30.39
C PHE A 706 -2.02 -23.17 -30.49
N VAL A 707 -0.98 -22.31 -30.56
CA VAL A 707 0.42 -22.76 -30.65
C VAL A 707 1.24 -22.09 -29.56
N LEU A 708 1.82 -22.89 -28.66
CA LEU A 708 2.80 -22.46 -27.65
C LEU A 708 4.21 -22.76 -28.14
N SER A 709 4.88 -21.74 -28.67
CA SER A 709 6.19 -21.86 -29.33
C SER A 709 7.41 -21.62 -28.42
N SER A 710 7.22 -21.72 -27.10
CA SER A 710 8.22 -21.35 -26.09
C SER A 710 9.47 -22.27 -26.12
N TYR A 711 10.64 -21.69 -25.84
CA TYR A 711 11.89 -22.43 -25.62
C TYR A 711 11.97 -23.02 -24.22
N TYR A 712 11.31 -22.42 -23.25
CA TYR A 712 11.08 -22.94 -21.89
C TYR A 712 9.83 -22.28 -21.32
N GLU A 713 9.19 -22.98 -20.40
CA GLU A 713 7.93 -22.53 -19.79
C GLU A 713 7.77 -23.13 -18.38
N GLY A 714 7.00 -22.49 -17.53
CA GLY A 714 6.51 -23.11 -16.32
C GLY A 714 5.42 -24.13 -16.66
N LEU A 715 4.15 -23.74 -16.53
CA LEU A 715 3.03 -24.50 -17.09
C LEU A 715 2.53 -23.89 -18.39
N GLY A 716 2.55 -22.57 -18.50
CA GLY A 716 1.92 -21.82 -19.59
C GLY A 716 0.41 -21.68 -19.38
N LEU A 717 -0.01 -20.70 -18.55
CA LEU A 717 -1.45 -20.49 -18.27
C LEU A 717 -2.28 -20.29 -19.55
N THR A 718 -1.68 -19.76 -20.61
CA THR A 718 -2.33 -19.61 -21.92
C THR A 718 -2.72 -20.95 -22.57
N LEU A 719 -2.06 -22.04 -22.18
CA LEU A 719 -2.44 -23.39 -22.61
C LEU A 719 -3.75 -23.84 -21.95
N LEU A 720 -3.93 -23.53 -20.66
CA LEU A 720 -5.19 -23.74 -19.94
C LEU A 720 -6.30 -22.84 -20.49
N GLU A 721 -5.98 -21.60 -20.84
CA GLU A 721 -6.93 -20.68 -21.47
C GLU A 721 -7.40 -21.20 -22.83
N ALA A 722 -6.50 -21.74 -23.66
CA ALA A 722 -6.84 -22.33 -24.94
C ALA A 722 -7.76 -23.56 -24.79
N ASP A 723 -7.42 -24.46 -23.87
CA ASP A 723 -8.26 -25.63 -23.59
C ASP A 723 -9.65 -25.25 -23.06
N ALA A 724 -9.72 -24.28 -22.12
CA ALA A 724 -10.99 -23.79 -21.58
C ALA A 724 -11.91 -23.18 -22.65
N LEU A 725 -11.34 -22.67 -23.75
CA LEU A 725 -12.06 -22.17 -24.93
C LEU A 725 -12.36 -23.25 -25.97
N GLY A 726 -11.86 -24.49 -25.79
CA GLY A 726 -12.03 -25.62 -26.66
C GLY A 726 -11.10 -25.62 -27.87
N LEU A 727 -9.97 -24.89 -27.85
CA LEU A 727 -9.00 -24.85 -28.92
C LEU A 727 -8.07 -26.07 -28.85
N PRO A 728 -7.89 -26.81 -29.96
CA PRO A 728 -6.76 -27.72 -30.08
C PRO A 728 -5.44 -27.02 -29.90
N ALA A 729 -4.49 -27.65 -29.23
CA ALA A 729 -3.22 -27.01 -28.87
C ALA A 729 -2.01 -27.83 -29.31
N ILE A 730 -1.00 -27.08 -29.79
CA ILE A 730 0.36 -27.58 -30.04
C ILE A 730 1.28 -26.83 -29.08
N ALA A 731 2.19 -27.53 -28.42
CA ALA A 731 3.26 -26.91 -27.68
C ALA A 731 4.63 -27.48 -28.06
N THR A 732 5.65 -26.68 -27.96
CA THR A 732 7.03 -27.18 -27.98
C THR A 732 7.28 -28.14 -26.83
N ASP A 733 8.01 -29.23 -27.10
CA ASP A 733 8.33 -30.27 -26.10
C ASP A 733 9.42 -29.77 -25.13
N VAL A 734 8.99 -28.89 -24.23
CA VAL A 734 9.79 -28.29 -23.18
C VAL A 734 9.20 -28.62 -21.81
N GLN A 735 9.98 -28.41 -20.76
CA GLN A 735 9.48 -28.64 -19.39
C GLN A 735 8.27 -27.74 -19.10
N GLY A 736 7.35 -28.23 -18.30
CA GLY A 736 6.09 -27.60 -17.96
C GLY A 736 4.94 -28.05 -18.88
N PRO A 737 4.86 -27.61 -20.14
CA PRO A 737 3.86 -28.13 -21.09
C PRO A 737 3.93 -29.64 -21.30
N ARG A 738 5.14 -30.23 -21.23
CA ARG A 738 5.37 -31.66 -21.47
C ARG A 738 4.53 -32.56 -20.56
N GLY A 739 4.62 -32.39 -19.25
CA GLY A 739 3.89 -33.21 -18.30
C GLY A 739 2.38 -33.01 -18.42
N PHE A 740 1.97 -31.77 -18.49
CA PHE A 740 0.57 -31.40 -18.61
C PHE A 740 -0.11 -31.95 -19.87
N MET A 741 0.51 -31.77 -21.03
CA MET A 741 -0.06 -32.27 -22.29
C MET A 741 0.00 -33.80 -22.43
N LYS A 742 0.95 -34.46 -21.78
CA LYS A 742 0.94 -35.94 -21.73
C LYS A 742 -0.21 -36.48 -20.90
N GLU A 743 -0.64 -35.75 -19.88
CA GLU A 743 -1.73 -36.14 -18.98
C GLU A 743 -3.10 -35.81 -19.59
N HIS A 744 -3.24 -34.65 -20.24
CA HIS A 744 -4.53 -34.09 -20.67
C HIS A 744 -4.77 -34.12 -22.20
N GLY A 745 -3.76 -34.50 -22.97
CA GLY A 745 -3.84 -34.50 -24.44
C GLY A 745 -3.18 -33.30 -25.10
N GLY A 746 -3.36 -33.13 -26.39
CA GLY A 746 -2.64 -32.16 -27.21
C GLY A 746 -1.40 -32.75 -27.88
N VAL A 747 -0.65 -31.94 -28.62
CA VAL A 747 0.51 -32.38 -29.40
C VAL A 747 1.78 -31.64 -28.99
N LEU A 748 2.80 -32.41 -28.61
CA LEU A 748 4.15 -31.93 -28.36
C LEU A 748 5.01 -32.04 -29.61
N VAL A 749 5.73 -30.96 -29.95
CA VAL A 749 6.63 -30.90 -31.09
C VAL A 749 8.03 -30.44 -30.67
N PRO A 750 9.09 -30.85 -31.37
CA PRO A 750 10.43 -30.29 -31.09
C PRO A 750 10.43 -28.76 -31.18
N PRO A 751 11.20 -28.04 -30.31
CA PRO A 751 11.31 -26.58 -30.33
C PRO A 751 12.17 -26.10 -31.51
N THR A 752 11.68 -26.36 -32.72
CA THR A 752 12.31 -26.04 -33.99
C THR A 752 11.25 -25.57 -35.00
N VAL A 753 11.70 -24.83 -36.01
CA VAL A 753 10.87 -24.37 -37.12
C VAL A 753 10.14 -25.57 -37.77
N GLU A 754 10.85 -26.66 -38.05
CA GLU A 754 10.27 -27.85 -38.65
C GLU A 754 9.28 -28.57 -37.74
N GLY A 755 9.57 -28.63 -36.41
CA GLY A 755 8.64 -29.23 -35.45
C GLY A 755 7.30 -28.50 -35.41
N LEU A 756 7.36 -27.13 -35.30
CA LEU A 756 6.14 -26.31 -35.32
C LEU A 756 5.39 -26.41 -36.63
N ARG A 757 6.10 -26.38 -37.80
CA ARG A 757 5.51 -26.58 -39.13
C ARG A 757 4.76 -27.90 -39.21
N GLN A 758 5.39 -29.01 -38.80
CA GLN A 758 4.80 -30.33 -38.81
C GLN A 758 3.60 -30.44 -37.83
N GLY A 759 3.68 -29.75 -36.68
CA GLY A 759 2.54 -29.67 -35.76
C GLY A 759 1.34 -28.98 -36.41
N MET A 760 1.50 -27.85 -37.05
CA MET A 760 0.45 -27.15 -37.79
C MET A 760 -0.12 -28.01 -38.93
N GLN A 761 0.75 -28.76 -39.64
CA GLN A 761 0.30 -29.68 -40.68
C GLN A 761 -0.50 -30.85 -40.08
N ASN A 762 -0.10 -31.39 -38.94
CA ASN A 762 -0.86 -32.45 -38.26
C ASN A 762 -2.27 -32.00 -37.86
N TYR A 763 -2.44 -30.70 -37.56
CA TYR A 763 -3.78 -30.13 -37.34
C TYR A 763 -4.62 -30.15 -38.61
N MET A 764 -4.07 -29.69 -39.74
CA MET A 764 -4.77 -29.74 -41.04
C MET A 764 -5.11 -31.16 -41.44
N ASP A 765 -4.29 -32.13 -41.08
CA ASP A 765 -4.51 -33.55 -41.34
C ASP A 765 -5.57 -34.20 -40.40
N GLY A 766 -6.16 -33.41 -39.46
CA GLY A 766 -7.14 -33.90 -38.51
C GLY A 766 -6.58 -34.84 -37.43
N LYS A 767 -5.27 -34.76 -37.16
CA LYS A 767 -4.56 -35.60 -36.15
C LYS A 767 -4.51 -35.01 -34.76
N ILE A 768 -5.06 -33.79 -34.56
CA ILE A 768 -5.04 -33.08 -33.29
C ILE A 768 -6.45 -32.88 -32.77
N THR A 769 -6.68 -33.30 -31.53
CA THR A 769 -7.93 -33.06 -30.80
C THR A 769 -7.69 -32.09 -29.65
N PRO A 770 -8.71 -31.33 -29.22
CA PRO A 770 -8.64 -30.53 -28.01
C PRO A 770 -8.21 -31.37 -26.79
N MET A 771 -7.48 -30.75 -25.86
CA MET A 771 -7.24 -31.32 -24.56
C MET A 771 -8.56 -31.47 -23.78
N GLN A 772 -8.54 -32.23 -22.70
CA GLN A 772 -9.72 -32.42 -21.86
C GLN A 772 -9.30 -32.29 -20.39
N VAL A 773 -9.35 -31.09 -19.88
CA VAL A 773 -9.03 -30.80 -18.47
C VAL A 773 -10.31 -30.73 -17.64
N ASP A 774 -10.39 -31.56 -16.61
CA ASP A 774 -11.41 -31.38 -15.57
C ASP A 774 -10.99 -30.26 -14.64
N TYR A 775 -11.43 -29.04 -14.96
CA TYR A 775 -11.02 -27.85 -14.22
C TYR A 775 -11.54 -27.78 -12.80
N GLU A 776 -12.69 -28.38 -12.49
CA GLU A 776 -13.15 -28.41 -11.09
C GLU A 776 -12.20 -29.25 -10.26
N LYS A 777 -11.91 -30.47 -10.68
CA LYS A 777 -10.95 -31.34 -10.00
C LYS A 777 -9.54 -30.75 -9.96
N TYR A 778 -9.07 -30.18 -11.08
CA TYR A 778 -7.77 -29.54 -11.17
C TYR A 778 -7.60 -28.42 -10.13
N ASN A 779 -8.62 -27.57 -9.98
CA ASN A 779 -8.62 -26.49 -9.02
C ASN A 779 -8.77 -26.99 -7.57
N GLU A 780 -9.60 -28.00 -7.31
CA GLU A 780 -9.71 -28.63 -6.00
C GLU A 780 -8.37 -29.22 -5.55
N ASP A 781 -7.67 -29.91 -6.45
CA ASP A 781 -6.34 -30.47 -6.17
C ASP A 781 -5.32 -29.34 -5.90
N ALA A 782 -5.33 -28.26 -6.66
CA ALA A 782 -4.45 -27.11 -6.43
C ALA A 782 -4.69 -26.43 -5.07
N VAL A 783 -5.96 -26.22 -4.69
CA VAL A 783 -6.33 -25.67 -3.38
C VAL A 783 -5.90 -26.60 -2.25
N LYS A 784 -6.11 -27.91 -2.44
CA LYS A 784 -5.67 -28.91 -1.46
C LYS A 784 -4.17 -28.93 -1.28
N GLN A 785 -3.40 -28.93 -2.38
CA GLN A 785 -1.93 -28.84 -2.34
C GLN A 785 -1.47 -27.58 -1.60
N PHE A 786 -2.13 -26.44 -1.84
CA PHE A 786 -1.84 -25.19 -1.12
C PHE A 786 -2.17 -25.30 0.38
N ALA A 787 -3.29 -25.91 0.73
CA ALA A 787 -3.65 -26.12 2.14
C ALA A 787 -2.66 -27.08 2.85
N GLU A 788 -2.22 -28.16 2.19
CA GLU A 788 -1.21 -29.08 2.69
C GLU A 788 0.15 -28.40 2.90
N LEU A 789 0.55 -27.50 1.98
CA LEU A 789 1.75 -26.67 2.12
C LEU A 789 1.69 -25.82 3.39
N LEU A 790 0.54 -25.20 3.70
CA LEU A 790 0.38 -24.37 4.90
C LEU A 790 0.34 -25.17 6.20
N GLN A 791 -0.01 -26.47 6.17
CA GLN A 791 0.00 -27.34 7.35
C GLN A 791 1.41 -27.79 7.74
N TYR A 792 2.41 -27.51 6.90
CA TYR A 792 3.79 -27.85 7.23
C TYR A 792 4.25 -27.12 8.48
N SER A 793 4.35 -27.84 9.59
CA SER A 793 4.95 -27.33 10.82
C SER A 793 6.41 -27.75 10.88
N THR A 794 7.31 -26.78 11.03
CA THR A 794 8.69 -27.12 11.40
C THR A 794 8.68 -27.77 12.77
N VAL A 795 8.74 -29.08 12.79
CA VAL A 795 9.09 -29.80 14.01
C VAL A 795 10.58 -29.50 14.27
N LYS A 796 10.82 -28.48 15.07
CA LYS A 796 12.14 -28.19 15.64
C LYS A 796 12.17 -28.66 17.07
#